data_0643f7ad3eb9278393e010b211b650bc
#
_entry.id   0643f7ad3eb9278393e010b211b650bc
#
_cell.length_a   1.000
_cell.length_b   1.000
_cell.length_c   1.000
_cell.angle_alpha   90.00
_cell.angle_beta   90.00
_cell.angle_gamma   90.00
#
_symmetry.space_group_name_H-M   'P 1'
#
loop_
_entity.id
_entity.type
_entity.pdbx_description
1 polymer ?
#
loop_
_entity_poly.entity_id
_entity_poly.type
_entity_poly.pdbx_seq_one_letter_code
_entity_poly.pdbx_strand_id
1 'polypeptide(L)'
;MTSIRLASLVAAAIALAPHPGSAAQITDVDRTADPCGDFDAFANGAWRAANPIPTGTDRWSRRLAARAANRQQLTELLEELSPKKDFPRGSIEQLLGDHFAACMDEAAIEAKGLAPLEPLLAEIARVRDVAGVARVIRRLHELAVPAPFVLTGASDYLDPASVVVNIAAGGLGLPDRDHVRRVLTRGGMTDLAAQKASAEVHGLETRLAEARLPSAAAADPAATAHKVAFTALQKLAPRFDWERYFSEAGLPRIDLNLAEPKFLERLNRELGATPVEVWKAYLAFHLLESFAFPEGAPKSRSERCLESAEVLLGEPLGRKYAERFFPPAAKAKVREMVSSLLAVLKDEVSGLSWMAEATRQQALAKIASYDVKVGYPDAWTDFSGLTIRRDAFWSNVAAARRFGVDANRRRVGQRVGRDLWQLPPSSSAAYIDVQLNQIVLPAGFLQPPAFDLAATDATNYGAIGIGVAHDLTHAIDLLGADFDATGQPRNWWTEADREAFQKLGQCVVEQYEGYFVEPGVHHQGKQVLGEAIGDLAGVRIAYVALQRALRQRPHPTLDGFSPEQQFFLSWAQYRGAAERPDLQRQLVKTDSHATSKYRVIGPLASSPEFQRAFACPAGSAMTRPEAQRCRVW
;
A
#
# COMPACT_ATOMS: atom_id res chain seq x y z
N MET A 1 11.54 -41.68 38.04
CA MET A 1 10.45 -40.87 38.63
C MET A 1 10.95 -39.44 38.68
N THR A 2 10.60 -38.63 37.72
CA THR A 2 10.64 -37.15 37.83
C THR A 2 9.76 -36.62 36.71
N SER A 3 8.63 -36.08 37.08
CA SER A 3 7.55 -35.61 36.22
C SER A 3 7.91 -34.28 35.58
N ILE A 4 7.90 -34.22 34.27
CA ILE A 4 7.95 -32.97 33.51
C ILE A 4 6.52 -32.46 33.35
N ARG A 5 6.22 -31.33 33.99
CA ARG A 5 4.95 -30.61 33.85
C ARG A 5 4.94 -29.88 32.49
N LEU A 6 4.02 -30.26 31.62
CA LEU A 6 3.62 -29.47 30.46
C LEU A 6 2.95 -28.16 30.94
N ALA A 7 3.51 -27.04 30.63
CA ALA A 7 2.86 -25.75 30.75
C ALA A 7 1.96 -25.53 29.55
N SER A 8 0.66 -25.61 29.74
CA SER A 8 -0.36 -25.25 28.75
C SER A 8 -0.38 -23.73 28.59
N LEU A 9 0.08 -23.23 27.44
CA LEU A 9 -0.18 -21.86 27.03
C LEU A 9 -1.66 -21.74 26.61
N VAL A 10 -2.43 -21.07 27.44
CA VAL A 10 -3.81 -20.66 27.13
C VAL A 10 -3.69 -19.47 26.19
N ALA A 11 -3.93 -19.69 24.90
CA ALA A 11 -4.20 -18.62 23.96
C ALA A 11 -5.57 -18.03 24.31
N ALA A 12 -5.58 -16.81 24.82
CA ALA A 12 -6.82 -16.05 24.99
C ALA A 12 -7.35 -15.68 23.60
N ALA A 13 -8.30 -16.46 23.11
CA ALA A 13 -9.07 -16.13 21.92
C ALA A 13 -9.96 -14.93 22.26
N ILE A 14 -9.63 -13.76 21.70
CA ILE A 14 -10.55 -12.62 21.68
C ILE A 14 -11.63 -12.99 20.66
N ALA A 15 -12.75 -13.50 21.15
CA ALA A 15 -13.94 -13.75 20.35
C ALA A 15 -14.60 -12.41 19.99
N LEU A 16 -14.22 -11.85 18.86
CA LEU A 16 -15.00 -10.83 18.15
C LEU A 16 -16.01 -11.54 17.25
N ALA A 17 -17.09 -12.04 17.82
CA ALA A 17 -18.25 -12.46 17.05
C ALA A 17 -18.95 -11.21 16.49
N PRO A 18 -19.27 -11.13 15.18
CA PRO A 18 -20.14 -10.08 14.71
C PRO A 18 -21.54 -10.33 15.27
N HIS A 19 -21.98 -9.43 16.13
CA HIS A 19 -23.37 -9.42 16.58
C HIS A 19 -24.24 -8.87 15.46
N PRO A 20 -25.18 -9.63 14.88
CA PRO A 20 -26.16 -9.08 13.98
C PRO A 20 -27.13 -8.21 14.79
N GLY A 21 -27.09 -6.89 14.56
CA GLY A 21 -28.16 -5.99 14.96
C GLY A 21 -27.94 -5.03 16.12
N SER A 22 -26.73 -4.77 16.58
CA SER A 22 -26.51 -3.60 17.43
C SER A 22 -26.24 -2.37 16.54
N ALA A 23 -27.09 -1.34 16.67
CA ALA A 23 -26.76 -0.02 16.12
C ALA A 23 -25.34 0.35 16.56
N ALA A 24 -24.52 0.88 15.63
CA ALA A 24 -23.16 1.29 15.93
C ALA A 24 -23.18 2.24 17.15
N GLN A 25 -22.48 1.85 18.21
CA GLN A 25 -22.38 2.61 19.45
C GLN A 25 -21.06 3.39 19.43
N ILE A 26 -21.08 4.62 19.96
CA ILE A 26 -19.84 5.34 20.28
C ILE A 26 -19.36 4.83 21.63
N THR A 27 -18.51 3.80 21.58
CA THR A 27 -17.97 3.14 22.77
C THR A 27 -16.63 3.74 23.16
N ASP A 28 -16.18 3.39 24.37
CA ASP A 28 -14.80 3.65 24.85
C ASP A 28 -14.43 5.14 25.02
N VAL A 29 -15.42 6.02 25.20
CA VAL A 29 -15.18 7.42 25.54
C VAL A 29 -14.84 7.53 27.03
N ASP A 30 -13.75 8.19 27.36
CA ASP A 30 -13.39 8.50 28.74
C ASP A 30 -14.14 9.77 29.21
N ARG A 31 -15.31 9.57 29.80
CA ARG A 31 -16.17 10.68 30.28
C ARG A 31 -15.60 11.42 31.48
N THR A 32 -14.46 11.00 32.05
CA THR A 32 -13.75 11.71 33.13
C THR A 32 -12.79 12.77 32.58
N ALA A 33 -12.39 12.66 31.32
CA ALA A 33 -11.56 13.64 30.64
C ALA A 33 -12.41 14.81 30.12
N ASP A 34 -11.83 16.00 30.12
CA ASP A 34 -12.46 17.20 29.56
C ASP A 34 -12.26 17.25 28.03
N PRO A 35 -13.35 17.18 27.23
CA PRO A 35 -13.23 17.25 25.77
C PRO A 35 -12.65 18.58 25.27
N CYS A 36 -12.74 19.65 26.06
CA CYS A 36 -12.19 20.95 25.71
C CYS A 36 -10.75 21.14 26.19
N GLY A 37 -10.26 20.26 27.08
CA GLY A 37 -8.88 20.19 27.54
C GLY A 37 -8.01 19.27 26.67
N ASP A 38 -8.39 18.01 26.52
CA ASP A 38 -7.70 17.02 25.68
C ASP A 38 -8.71 16.08 25.01
N PHE A 39 -9.11 16.42 23.80
CA PHE A 39 -10.12 15.65 23.07
C PHE A 39 -9.66 14.24 22.69
N ASP A 40 -8.37 14.05 22.47
CA ASP A 40 -7.83 12.71 22.19
C ASP A 40 -7.89 11.81 23.43
N ALA A 41 -7.63 12.34 24.62
CA ALA A 41 -7.83 11.62 25.88
C ALA A 41 -9.31 11.29 26.10
N PHE A 42 -10.22 12.25 25.88
CA PHE A 42 -11.67 12.04 25.99
C PHE A 42 -12.16 10.94 25.05
N ALA A 43 -11.79 10.99 23.78
CA ALA A 43 -12.28 10.04 22.77
C ALA A 43 -11.62 8.65 22.82
N ASN A 44 -10.40 8.53 23.34
CA ASN A 44 -9.57 7.33 23.23
C ASN A 44 -9.06 6.78 24.57
N GLY A 45 -9.22 7.51 25.69
CA GLY A 45 -8.62 7.14 26.98
C GLY A 45 -9.07 5.77 27.48
N ALA A 46 -10.38 5.52 27.51
CA ALA A 46 -10.93 4.24 27.95
C ALA A 46 -10.49 3.07 27.04
N TRP A 47 -10.46 3.29 25.70
CA TRP A 47 -9.98 2.26 24.78
C TRP A 47 -8.51 1.93 24.99
N ARG A 48 -7.64 2.93 25.18
CA ARG A 48 -6.20 2.71 25.44
C ARG A 48 -5.96 1.94 26.74
N ALA A 49 -6.73 2.24 27.78
CA ALA A 49 -6.65 1.53 29.05
C ALA A 49 -7.01 0.04 28.90
N ALA A 50 -8.02 -0.27 28.08
CA ALA A 50 -8.46 -1.64 27.80
C ALA A 50 -7.59 -2.37 26.77
N ASN A 51 -6.83 -1.66 25.95
CA ASN A 51 -6.07 -2.21 24.81
C ASN A 51 -4.60 -1.76 24.88
N PRO A 52 -3.79 -2.32 25.77
CA PRO A 52 -2.37 -1.99 25.87
C PRO A 52 -1.62 -2.38 24.58
N ILE A 53 -0.51 -1.70 24.32
CA ILE A 53 0.34 -1.98 23.15
C ILE A 53 0.85 -3.43 23.26
N PRO A 54 0.58 -4.30 22.26
CA PRO A 54 1.03 -5.69 22.28
C PRO A 54 2.56 -5.81 22.36
N THR A 55 3.02 -6.89 23.00
CA THR A 55 4.45 -7.20 23.06
C THR A 55 5.06 -7.31 21.65
N GLY A 56 6.20 -6.69 21.43
CA GLY A 56 6.90 -6.71 20.14
C GLY A 56 6.37 -5.68 19.12
N THR A 57 5.45 -4.78 19.54
CA THR A 57 5.00 -3.65 18.71
C THR A 57 5.24 -2.33 19.44
N ASP A 58 5.37 -1.24 18.66
CA ASP A 58 5.62 0.10 19.19
C ASP A 58 4.37 0.99 19.20
N ARG A 59 3.28 0.51 18.61
CA ARG A 59 1.97 1.19 18.62
C ARG A 59 0.82 0.21 18.49
N TRP A 60 -0.35 0.66 19.01
CA TRP A 60 -1.60 -0.05 18.81
C TRP A 60 -2.76 0.94 18.59
N SER A 61 -3.71 0.60 17.75
CA SER A 61 -4.87 1.43 17.44
C SER A 61 -6.04 0.57 16.97
N ARG A 62 -7.25 1.15 16.95
CA ARG A 62 -8.42 0.48 16.38
C ARG A 62 -8.19 0.08 14.91
N ARG A 63 -7.47 0.88 14.14
CA ARG A 63 -7.11 0.55 12.74
C ARG A 63 -6.16 -0.65 12.66
N LEU A 64 -5.19 -0.76 13.56
CA LEU A 64 -4.29 -1.92 13.60
C LEU A 64 -5.02 -3.18 14.07
N ALA A 65 -5.94 -3.05 15.02
CA ALA A 65 -6.82 -4.15 15.44
C ALA A 65 -7.72 -4.62 14.28
N ALA A 66 -8.31 -3.69 13.52
CA ALA A 66 -9.09 -4.01 12.32
C ALA A 66 -8.25 -4.70 11.24
N ARG A 67 -6.98 -4.28 11.05
CA ARG A 67 -6.05 -4.96 10.13
C ARG A 67 -5.75 -6.39 10.58
N ALA A 68 -5.56 -6.61 11.88
CA ALA A 68 -5.36 -7.96 12.42
C ALA A 68 -6.61 -8.83 12.22
N ALA A 69 -7.81 -8.29 12.48
CA ALA A 69 -9.08 -8.97 12.21
C ALA A 69 -9.29 -9.29 10.72
N ASN A 70 -8.93 -8.38 9.82
CA ASN A 70 -8.97 -8.64 8.38
C ASN A 70 -8.08 -9.83 7.98
N ARG A 71 -6.85 -9.90 8.50
CA ARG A 71 -5.96 -11.05 8.24
C ARG A 71 -6.53 -12.36 8.78
N GLN A 72 -7.16 -12.33 9.97
CA GLN A 72 -7.83 -13.49 10.53
C GLN A 72 -8.99 -13.94 9.64
N GLN A 73 -9.86 -13.02 9.19
CA GLN A 73 -10.97 -13.31 8.27
C GLN A 73 -10.48 -13.93 6.96
N LEU A 74 -9.37 -13.45 6.39
CA LEU A 74 -8.76 -14.01 5.19
C LEU A 74 -8.24 -15.43 5.42
N THR A 75 -7.62 -15.67 6.58
CA THR A 75 -7.16 -17.01 6.97
C THR A 75 -8.35 -17.98 7.10
N GLU A 76 -9.40 -17.57 7.81
CA GLU A 76 -10.63 -18.37 7.98
C GLU A 76 -11.28 -18.72 6.65
N LEU A 77 -11.35 -17.76 5.70
CA LEU A 77 -11.82 -18.04 4.33
C LEU A 77 -11.03 -19.14 3.64
N LEU A 78 -9.69 -19.09 3.73
CA LEU A 78 -8.83 -20.09 3.13
C LEU A 78 -8.95 -21.46 3.83
N GLU A 79 -9.06 -21.47 5.15
CA GLU A 79 -9.27 -22.67 5.97
C GLU A 79 -10.62 -23.33 5.69
N GLU A 80 -11.68 -22.56 5.43
CA GLU A 80 -13.00 -23.07 5.02
C GLU A 80 -12.98 -23.71 3.61
N LEU A 81 -12.17 -23.17 2.69
CA LEU A 81 -12.08 -23.67 1.31
C LEU A 81 -11.15 -24.88 1.19
N SER A 82 -10.07 -24.88 1.95
CA SER A 82 -9.00 -25.87 1.78
C SER A 82 -9.40 -27.34 1.98
N PRO A 83 -10.32 -27.73 2.88
CA PRO A 83 -10.74 -29.14 3.03
C PRO A 83 -11.56 -29.67 1.84
N LYS A 84 -12.26 -28.80 1.11
CA LYS A 84 -13.19 -29.16 0.03
C LYS A 84 -12.41 -29.51 -1.23
N LYS A 85 -12.79 -30.61 -1.91
CA LYS A 85 -12.10 -31.14 -3.10
C LYS A 85 -12.98 -31.18 -4.34
N ASP A 86 -14.23 -30.81 -4.22
CA ASP A 86 -15.30 -30.96 -5.22
C ASP A 86 -15.65 -29.68 -5.98
N PHE A 87 -14.85 -28.63 -5.79
CA PHE A 87 -15.02 -27.41 -6.55
C PHE A 87 -14.73 -27.62 -8.05
N PRO A 88 -15.48 -26.98 -8.95
CA PRO A 88 -15.21 -26.99 -10.37
C PRO A 88 -13.77 -26.51 -10.66
N ARG A 89 -13.06 -27.21 -11.54
CA ARG A 89 -11.70 -26.84 -11.93
C ARG A 89 -11.68 -25.44 -12.54
N GLY A 90 -10.75 -24.59 -12.07
CA GLY A 90 -10.61 -23.19 -12.49
C GLY A 90 -11.57 -22.24 -11.81
N SER A 91 -12.45 -22.71 -10.89
CA SER A 91 -13.21 -21.81 -10.04
C SER A 91 -12.32 -21.13 -9.02
N ILE A 92 -12.71 -19.95 -8.54
CA ILE A 92 -11.97 -19.19 -7.54
C ILE A 92 -11.79 -20.00 -6.25
N GLU A 93 -12.81 -20.72 -5.83
CA GLU A 93 -12.78 -21.58 -4.66
C GLU A 93 -11.76 -22.70 -4.79
N GLN A 94 -11.67 -23.33 -5.98
CA GLN A 94 -10.67 -24.36 -6.24
C GLN A 94 -9.26 -23.77 -6.25
N LEU A 95 -9.05 -22.65 -6.93
CA LEU A 95 -7.74 -22.00 -6.99
C LEU A 95 -7.22 -21.65 -5.58
N LEU A 96 -8.05 -21.02 -4.75
CA LEU A 96 -7.70 -20.62 -3.39
C LEU A 96 -7.52 -21.84 -2.46
N GLY A 97 -8.50 -22.74 -2.45
CA GLY A 97 -8.50 -23.92 -1.57
C GLY A 97 -7.33 -24.86 -1.85
N ASP A 98 -7.05 -25.14 -3.13
CA ASP A 98 -5.95 -26.02 -3.50
C ASP A 98 -4.58 -25.37 -3.32
N HIS A 99 -4.45 -24.05 -3.56
CA HIS A 99 -3.20 -23.34 -3.28
C HIS A 99 -2.87 -23.34 -1.79
N PHE A 100 -3.85 -23.01 -0.95
CA PHE A 100 -3.66 -22.98 0.50
C PHE A 100 -3.38 -24.38 1.06
N ALA A 101 -4.12 -25.41 0.62
CA ALA A 101 -3.87 -26.79 1.02
C ALA A 101 -2.47 -27.27 0.61
N ALA A 102 -2.03 -26.97 -0.62
CA ALA A 102 -0.68 -27.29 -1.09
C ALA A 102 0.41 -26.59 -0.28
N CYS A 103 0.15 -25.35 0.15
CA CYS A 103 1.06 -24.59 1.00
C CYS A 103 1.14 -25.16 2.41
N MET A 104 0.04 -25.60 2.98
CA MET A 104 -0.02 -26.16 4.35
C MET A 104 0.62 -27.55 4.46
N ASP A 105 0.74 -28.30 3.37
CA ASP A 105 1.31 -29.64 3.33
C ASP A 105 2.85 -29.59 3.28
N GLU A 106 3.49 -29.36 4.44
CA GLU A 106 4.95 -29.31 4.57
C GLU A 106 5.62 -30.61 4.13
N ALA A 107 5.03 -31.75 4.48
CA ALA A 107 5.59 -33.05 4.14
C ALA A 107 5.65 -33.27 2.62
N ALA A 108 4.60 -32.88 1.89
CA ALA A 108 4.60 -32.94 0.43
C ALA A 108 5.59 -31.96 -0.21
N ILE A 109 5.77 -30.78 0.37
CA ILE A 109 6.75 -29.77 -0.09
C ILE A 109 8.18 -30.31 0.11
N GLU A 110 8.48 -30.86 1.30
CA GLU A 110 9.79 -31.44 1.62
C GLU A 110 10.08 -32.67 0.74
N ALA A 111 9.10 -33.56 0.56
CA ALA A 111 9.27 -34.76 -0.28
C ALA A 111 9.54 -34.42 -1.76
N LYS A 112 8.96 -33.33 -2.27
CA LYS A 112 9.22 -32.86 -3.64
C LYS A 112 10.52 -32.05 -3.76
N GLY A 113 10.97 -31.45 -2.67
CA GLY A 113 12.19 -30.66 -2.63
C GLY A 113 12.30 -29.67 -3.80
N LEU A 114 13.42 -29.72 -4.52
CA LEU A 114 13.72 -28.85 -5.66
C LEU A 114 13.20 -29.38 -7.02
N ALA A 115 12.54 -30.54 -7.08
CA ALA A 115 12.10 -31.13 -8.34
C ALA A 115 11.35 -30.18 -9.28
N PRO A 116 10.49 -29.26 -8.81
CA PRO A 116 9.84 -28.28 -9.67
C PRO A 116 10.80 -27.26 -10.31
N LEU A 117 12.00 -27.06 -9.76
CA LEU A 117 13.01 -26.10 -10.22
C LEU A 117 14.14 -26.79 -11.01
N GLU A 118 14.28 -28.12 -10.90
CA GLU A 118 15.35 -28.89 -11.56
C GLU A 118 15.50 -28.61 -13.06
N PRO A 119 14.42 -28.49 -13.86
CA PRO A 119 14.56 -28.20 -15.28
C PRO A 119 15.29 -26.89 -15.55
N LEU A 120 14.98 -25.84 -14.77
CA LEU A 120 15.60 -24.53 -14.91
C LEU A 120 17.01 -24.48 -14.31
N LEU A 121 17.25 -25.18 -13.19
CA LEU A 121 18.60 -25.36 -12.63
C LEU A 121 19.51 -26.10 -13.62
N ALA A 122 19.00 -27.12 -14.31
CA ALA A 122 19.74 -27.83 -15.36
C ALA A 122 20.00 -26.93 -16.58
N GLU A 123 19.09 -26.04 -16.94
CA GLU A 123 19.31 -25.03 -17.99
C GLU A 123 20.43 -24.06 -17.59
N ILE A 124 20.40 -23.56 -16.34
CA ILE A 124 21.46 -22.70 -15.77
C ILE A 124 22.82 -23.41 -15.82
N ALA A 125 22.89 -24.67 -15.41
CA ALA A 125 24.13 -25.46 -15.41
C ALA A 125 24.77 -25.62 -16.81
N ARG A 126 23.94 -25.63 -17.87
CA ARG A 126 24.37 -25.74 -19.27
C ARG A 126 24.80 -24.43 -19.92
N VAL A 127 24.68 -23.31 -19.27
CA VAL A 127 25.11 -22.00 -19.80
C VAL A 127 26.62 -22.02 -20.05
N ARG A 128 27.04 -21.52 -21.22
CA ARG A 128 28.45 -21.50 -21.64
C ARG A 128 28.96 -20.12 -22.06
N ASP A 129 28.03 -19.20 -22.32
CA ASP A 129 28.31 -17.88 -22.88
C ASP A 129 27.26 -16.84 -22.44
N VAL A 130 27.48 -15.60 -22.82
CA VAL A 130 26.58 -14.46 -22.51
C VAL A 130 25.19 -14.68 -23.12
N ALA A 131 25.09 -15.28 -24.29
CA ALA A 131 23.78 -15.56 -24.91
C ALA A 131 22.97 -16.57 -24.08
N GLY A 132 23.65 -17.56 -23.49
CA GLY A 132 23.04 -18.49 -22.53
C GLY A 132 22.60 -17.77 -21.25
N VAL A 133 23.40 -16.85 -20.71
CA VAL A 133 23.03 -16.03 -19.56
C VAL A 133 21.76 -15.22 -19.86
N ALA A 134 21.72 -14.51 -21.00
CA ALA A 134 20.56 -13.73 -21.42
C ALA A 134 19.27 -14.56 -21.56
N ARG A 135 19.40 -15.77 -22.13
CA ARG A 135 18.27 -16.71 -22.25
C ARG A 135 17.71 -17.11 -20.88
N VAL A 136 18.58 -17.47 -19.94
CA VAL A 136 18.16 -17.83 -18.58
C VAL A 136 17.54 -16.65 -17.86
N ILE A 137 18.10 -15.44 -17.97
CA ILE A 137 17.49 -14.22 -17.41
C ILE A 137 16.03 -14.08 -17.89
N ARG A 138 15.76 -14.25 -19.18
CA ARG A 138 14.40 -14.21 -19.70
C ARG A 138 13.48 -15.26 -19.06
N ARG A 139 14.00 -16.49 -18.89
CA ARG A 139 13.26 -17.60 -18.23
C ARG A 139 12.96 -17.28 -16.76
N LEU A 140 13.88 -16.62 -16.05
CA LEU A 140 13.67 -16.15 -14.68
C LEU A 140 12.59 -15.05 -14.63
N HIS A 141 12.60 -14.12 -15.58
CA HIS A 141 11.57 -13.08 -15.66
C HIS A 141 10.17 -13.63 -15.96
N GLU A 142 10.02 -14.76 -16.65
CA GLU A 142 8.73 -15.46 -16.80
C GLU A 142 8.17 -15.94 -15.45
N LEU A 143 9.03 -16.15 -14.47
CA LEU A 143 8.69 -16.54 -13.11
C LEU A 143 8.69 -15.37 -12.12
N ALA A 144 8.72 -14.14 -12.62
CA ALA A 144 8.86 -12.93 -11.82
C ALA A 144 10.07 -12.94 -10.87
N VAL A 145 11.18 -13.61 -11.25
CA VAL A 145 12.44 -13.57 -10.52
C VAL A 145 13.20 -12.29 -10.94
N PRO A 146 13.47 -11.35 -10.03
CA PRO A 146 13.94 -10.00 -10.38
C PRO A 146 15.47 -9.93 -10.55
N ALA A 147 16.07 -10.76 -11.39
CA ALA A 147 17.53 -10.87 -11.50
C ALA A 147 18.03 -10.90 -12.96
N PRO A 148 19.05 -10.10 -13.29
CA PRO A 148 19.66 -8.99 -12.55
C PRO A 148 18.89 -7.68 -12.65
N PHE A 149 17.88 -7.59 -13.50
CA PHE A 149 16.98 -6.46 -13.69
C PHE A 149 15.53 -6.94 -13.67
N VAL A 150 14.59 -6.02 -13.53
CA VAL A 150 13.16 -6.28 -13.73
C VAL A 150 12.69 -5.64 -15.02
N LEU A 151 11.74 -6.31 -15.69
CA LEU A 151 11.07 -5.80 -16.87
C LEU A 151 9.56 -5.96 -16.66
N THR A 152 8.84 -4.84 -16.61
CA THR A 152 7.41 -4.80 -16.36
C THR A 152 6.71 -3.85 -17.32
N GLY A 153 5.43 -4.07 -17.60
CA GLY A 153 4.56 -3.06 -18.17
C GLY A 153 4.13 -2.09 -17.07
N ALA A 154 4.39 -0.82 -17.25
CA ALA A 154 4.03 0.25 -16.33
C ALA A 154 3.46 1.45 -17.10
N SER A 155 2.69 2.30 -16.40
CA SER A 155 2.27 3.59 -16.94
C SER A 155 3.50 4.44 -17.32
N ASP A 156 3.47 5.09 -18.48
CA ASP A 156 4.52 6.02 -18.89
C ASP A 156 4.38 7.31 -18.05
N TYR A 157 5.43 7.71 -17.36
CA TYR A 157 5.42 8.93 -16.56
C TYR A 157 5.07 10.19 -17.38
N LEU A 158 5.51 10.24 -18.64
CA LEU A 158 5.27 11.38 -19.54
C LEU A 158 3.91 11.30 -20.28
N ASP A 159 3.33 10.11 -20.41
CA ASP A 159 1.99 9.85 -20.95
C ASP A 159 1.29 8.78 -20.11
N PRO A 160 0.76 9.12 -18.93
CA PRO A 160 0.23 8.15 -17.98
C PRO A 160 -0.96 7.35 -18.52
N ALA A 161 -1.53 7.76 -19.63
CA ALA A 161 -2.57 7.00 -20.31
C ALA A 161 -2.01 5.82 -21.16
N SER A 162 -0.71 5.65 -21.29
CA SER A 162 -0.06 4.60 -22.06
C SER A 162 0.72 3.64 -21.17
N VAL A 163 0.69 2.34 -21.49
CA VAL A 163 1.54 1.33 -20.84
C VAL A 163 2.77 1.07 -21.69
N VAL A 164 3.94 1.29 -21.11
CA VAL A 164 5.24 1.04 -21.76
C VAL A 164 6.01 -0.06 -21.03
N VAL A 165 7.05 -0.61 -21.68
CA VAL A 165 8.02 -1.44 -20.95
C VAL A 165 8.81 -0.54 -20.01
N ASN A 166 8.91 -0.93 -18.76
CA ASN A 166 9.79 -0.33 -17.76
C ASN A 166 10.91 -1.31 -17.41
N ILE A 167 12.17 -0.89 -17.57
CA ILE A 167 13.36 -1.65 -17.17
C ILE A 167 14.01 -0.93 -16.00
N ALA A 168 14.14 -1.63 -14.88
CA ALA A 168 14.75 -1.12 -13.66
C ALA A 168 15.78 -2.11 -13.08
N ALA A 169 16.67 -1.65 -12.21
CA ALA A 169 17.56 -2.54 -11.48
C ALA A 169 16.76 -3.60 -10.70
N GLY A 170 17.22 -4.84 -10.75
CA GLY A 170 16.66 -5.98 -10.04
C GLY A 170 17.62 -6.50 -8.98
N GLY A 171 17.40 -7.74 -8.54
CA GLY A 171 18.19 -8.41 -7.51
C GLY A 171 17.60 -8.21 -6.10
N LEU A 172 18.27 -8.80 -5.11
CA LEU A 172 17.82 -8.84 -3.71
C LEU A 172 18.58 -7.85 -2.81
N GLY A 173 19.32 -6.93 -3.41
CA GLY A 173 20.25 -6.03 -2.68
C GLY A 173 21.60 -6.73 -2.45
N LEU A 174 22.26 -6.40 -1.33
CA LEU A 174 23.54 -7.01 -0.94
C LEU A 174 23.27 -8.14 0.06
N PRO A 175 23.03 -9.38 -0.40
CA PRO A 175 22.76 -10.49 0.50
C PRO A 175 24.01 -10.85 1.30
N ASP A 176 23.83 -11.25 2.55
CA ASP A 176 24.89 -11.80 3.37
C ASP A 176 25.50 -13.06 2.71
N ARG A 177 26.84 -13.17 2.72
CA ARG A 177 27.56 -14.27 2.09
C ARG A 177 27.19 -15.64 2.66
N ASP A 178 26.96 -15.72 3.96
CA ASP A 178 26.56 -16.98 4.59
C ASP A 178 25.14 -17.36 4.18
N HIS A 179 24.25 -16.40 3.98
CA HIS A 179 22.91 -16.66 3.42
C HIS A 179 23.02 -17.22 1.99
N VAL A 180 23.79 -16.56 1.11
CA VAL A 180 24.04 -17.06 -0.26
C VAL A 180 24.60 -18.48 -0.24
N ARG A 181 25.58 -18.76 0.63
CA ARG A 181 26.15 -20.10 0.79
C ARG A 181 25.09 -21.12 1.18
N ARG A 182 24.27 -20.82 2.21
CA ARG A 182 23.20 -21.73 2.65
C ARG A 182 22.21 -22.04 1.53
N VAL A 183 21.80 -21.04 0.78
CA VAL A 183 20.84 -21.20 -0.34
C VAL A 183 21.44 -22.06 -1.45
N LEU A 184 22.69 -21.80 -1.86
CA LEU A 184 23.37 -22.59 -2.90
C LEU A 184 23.64 -24.04 -2.46
N THR A 185 23.99 -24.26 -1.18
CA THR A 185 24.15 -25.62 -0.64
C THR A 185 22.82 -26.38 -0.64
N ARG A 186 21.72 -25.72 -0.25
CA ARG A 186 20.36 -26.26 -0.34
C ARG A 186 19.98 -26.58 -1.79
N GLY A 187 20.54 -25.83 -2.74
CA GLY A 187 20.42 -26.05 -4.20
C GLY A 187 21.25 -27.23 -4.74
N GLY A 188 21.94 -27.99 -3.88
CA GLY A 188 22.74 -29.17 -4.27
C GLY A 188 24.22 -28.87 -4.50
N MET A 189 24.70 -27.64 -4.26
CA MET A 189 26.13 -27.33 -4.34
C MET A 189 26.87 -27.89 -3.12
N THR A 190 28.09 -28.42 -3.30
CA THR A 190 28.93 -28.79 -2.15
C THR A 190 29.26 -27.56 -1.33
N ASP A 191 29.46 -27.71 -0.01
CA ASP A 191 29.69 -26.58 0.88
C ASP A 191 30.93 -25.75 0.45
N LEU A 192 32.02 -26.42 0.05
CA LEU A 192 33.23 -25.76 -0.45
C LEU A 192 32.97 -24.96 -1.74
N ALA A 193 32.21 -25.51 -2.68
CA ALA A 193 31.83 -24.81 -3.90
C ALA A 193 30.89 -23.64 -3.62
N ALA A 194 29.92 -23.81 -2.71
CA ALA A 194 28.99 -22.78 -2.30
C ALA A 194 29.70 -21.63 -1.55
N GLN A 195 30.72 -21.92 -0.73
CA GLN A 195 31.54 -20.90 -0.07
C GLN A 195 32.28 -20.02 -1.08
N LYS A 196 32.91 -20.62 -2.10
CA LYS A 196 33.55 -19.86 -3.18
C LYS A 196 32.52 -19.04 -3.97
N ALA A 197 31.45 -19.69 -4.42
CA ALA A 197 30.39 -19.06 -5.20
C ALA A 197 29.72 -17.91 -4.45
N SER A 198 29.52 -18.00 -3.13
CA SER A 198 28.91 -16.95 -2.35
C SER A 198 29.73 -15.66 -2.33
N ALA A 199 31.08 -15.78 -2.28
CA ALA A 199 31.96 -14.62 -2.37
C ALA A 199 31.92 -13.97 -3.77
N GLU A 200 31.87 -14.79 -4.83
CA GLU A 200 31.79 -14.34 -6.23
C GLU A 200 30.44 -13.67 -6.54
N VAL A 201 29.31 -14.26 -6.08
CA VAL A 201 27.95 -13.69 -6.21
C VAL A 201 27.86 -12.37 -5.46
N HIS A 202 28.33 -12.31 -4.21
CA HIS A 202 28.35 -11.08 -3.43
C HIS A 202 29.19 -9.97 -4.11
N GLY A 203 30.35 -10.34 -4.69
CA GLY A 203 31.18 -9.41 -5.46
C GLY A 203 30.47 -8.86 -6.70
N LEU A 204 29.72 -9.70 -7.45
CA LEU A 204 28.92 -9.26 -8.59
C LEU A 204 27.78 -8.34 -8.15
N GLU A 205 27.03 -8.71 -7.09
CA GLU A 205 25.97 -7.86 -6.54
C GLU A 205 26.52 -6.49 -6.08
N THR A 206 27.68 -6.45 -5.42
CA THR A 206 28.31 -5.21 -5.00
C THR A 206 28.59 -4.30 -6.21
N ARG A 207 29.18 -4.85 -7.27
CA ARG A 207 29.49 -4.07 -8.47
C ARG A 207 28.24 -3.59 -9.21
N LEU A 208 27.16 -4.37 -9.19
CA LEU A 208 25.87 -3.96 -9.75
C LEU A 208 25.21 -2.88 -8.88
N ALA A 209 25.26 -3.04 -7.55
CA ALA A 209 24.68 -2.09 -6.60
C ALA A 209 25.33 -0.70 -6.64
N GLU A 210 26.64 -0.60 -6.93
CA GLU A 210 27.35 0.67 -7.10
C GLU A 210 26.75 1.57 -8.20
N ALA A 211 26.04 1.00 -9.17
CA ALA A 211 25.44 1.71 -10.28
C ALA A 211 23.94 1.99 -10.11
N ARG A 212 23.35 1.56 -8.98
CA ARG A 212 21.95 1.82 -8.65
C ARG A 212 21.75 3.26 -8.18
N LEU A 213 20.53 3.74 -8.37
CA LEU A 213 20.10 4.97 -7.72
C LEU A 213 20.00 4.77 -6.20
N PRO A 214 20.31 5.80 -5.38
CA PRO A 214 19.93 5.80 -3.97
C PRO A 214 18.43 5.57 -3.80
N SER A 215 18.01 4.89 -2.73
CA SER A 215 16.62 4.48 -2.51
C SER A 215 15.61 5.63 -2.63
N ALA A 216 15.95 6.81 -2.13
CA ALA A 216 15.10 7.99 -2.24
C ALA A 216 14.90 8.44 -3.70
N ALA A 217 15.97 8.43 -4.52
CA ALA A 217 15.88 8.77 -5.94
C ALA A 217 15.19 7.67 -6.76
N ALA A 218 15.40 6.39 -6.39
CA ALA A 218 14.73 5.26 -7.04
C ALA A 218 13.21 5.24 -6.76
N ALA A 219 12.77 5.85 -5.67
CA ALA A 219 11.36 6.01 -5.31
C ALA A 219 10.70 7.25 -5.97
N ASP A 220 11.49 8.15 -6.57
CA ASP A 220 11.00 9.33 -7.25
C ASP A 220 10.69 9.01 -8.73
N PRO A 221 9.40 9.05 -9.15
CA PRO A 221 9.04 8.78 -10.54
C PRO A 221 9.70 9.73 -11.54
N ALA A 222 9.94 10.98 -11.19
CA ALA A 222 10.60 11.95 -12.06
C ALA A 222 12.08 11.60 -12.25
N ALA A 223 12.76 11.14 -11.21
CA ALA A 223 14.18 10.73 -11.27
C ALA A 223 14.39 9.42 -12.03
N THR A 224 13.34 8.61 -12.19
CA THR A 224 13.37 7.32 -12.91
C THR A 224 12.70 7.35 -14.28
N ALA A 225 12.20 8.51 -14.72
CA ALA A 225 11.54 8.69 -16.02
C ALA A 225 12.55 8.97 -17.13
N HIS A 226 13.12 7.93 -17.72
CA HIS A 226 14.04 8.06 -18.86
C HIS A 226 13.48 7.32 -20.07
N LYS A 227 12.69 8.03 -20.88
CA LYS A 227 12.14 7.48 -22.13
C LYS A 227 13.25 7.29 -23.16
N VAL A 228 13.39 6.08 -23.68
CA VAL A 228 14.38 5.71 -24.70
C VAL A 228 13.72 4.93 -25.83
N ALA A 229 14.19 5.16 -27.04
CA ALA A 229 13.78 4.34 -28.19
C ALA A 229 14.33 2.90 -28.02
N PHE A 230 13.58 1.89 -28.49
CA PHE A 230 14.04 0.50 -28.48
C PHE A 230 15.42 0.33 -29.12
N THR A 231 15.70 1.02 -30.22
CA THR A 231 17.00 0.99 -30.91
C THR A 231 18.15 1.58 -30.09
N ALA A 232 17.85 2.51 -29.19
CA ALA A 232 18.84 3.07 -28.25
C ALA A 232 19.21 2.07 -27.15
N LEU A 233 18.26 1.25 -26.70
CA LEU A 233 18.49 0.18 -25.71
C LEU A 233 19.57 -0.79 -26.20
N GLN A 234 19.48 -1.25 -27.46
CA GLN A 234 20.47 -2.15 -28.05
C GLN A 234 21.88 -1.53 -28.15
N LYS A 235 21.95 -0.19 -28.36
CA LYS A 235 23.23 0.53 -28.37
C LYS A 235 23.83 0.69 -26.97
N LEU A 236 22.99 0.90 -25.95
CA LEU A 236 23.40 1.10 -24.58
C LEU A 236 23.94 -0.20 -23.93
N ALA A 237 23.30 -1.33 -24.24
CA ALA A 237 23.69 -2.63 -23.70
C ALA A 237 23.79 -3.69 -24.80
N PRO A 238 24.81 -3.58 -25.71
CA PRO A 238 24.92 -4.43 -26.90
C PRO A 238 25.24 -5.89 -26.64
N ARG A 239 25.72 -6.26 -25.44
CA ARG A 239 26.00 -7.67 -25.07
C ARG A 239 24.75 -8.46 -24.75
N PHE A 240 23.63 -7.77 -24.51
CA PHE A 240 22.34 -8.40 -24.27
C PHE A 240 21.53 -8.38 -25.56
N ASP A 241 21.08 -9.52 -26.04
CA ASP A 241 20.27 -9.63 -27.25
C ASP A 241 18.81 -9.19 -26.97
N TRP A 242 18.57 -7.89 -26.98
CA TRP A 242 17.27 -7.29 -26.72
C TRP A 242 16.23 -7.65 -27.78
N GLU A 243 16.66 -7.77 -29.05
CA GLU A 243 15.78 -8.18 -30.15
C GLU A 243 15.15 -9.54 -29.89
N ARG A 244 16.01 -10.48 -29.54
CA ARG A 244 15.57 -11.85 -29.20
C ARG A 244 14.74 -11.87 -27.92
N TYR A 245 15.16 -11.13 -26.89
CA TYR A 245 14.43 -11.07 -25.63
C TYR A 245 13.01 -10.57 -25.83
N PHE A 246 12.82 -9.41 -26.52
CA PHE A 246 11.50 -8.83 -26.78
C PHE A 246 10.63 -9.74 -27.65
N SER A 247 11.22 -10.32 -28.71
CA SER A 247 10.51 -11.27 -29.57
C SER A 247 9.99 -12.49 -28.81
N GLU A 248 10.86 -13.15 -28.03
CA GLU A 248 10.50 -14.35 -27.26
C GLU A 248 9.58 -14.03 -26.05
N ALA A 249 9.63 -12.80 -25.53
CA ALA A 249 8.73 -12.33 -24.47
C ALA A 249 7.36 -11.81 -24.98
N GLY A 250 7.18 -11.75 -26.31
CA GLY A 250 5.96 -11.22 -26.93
C GLY A 250 5.75 -9.72 -26.70
N LEU A 251 6.83 -8.96 -26.53
CA LEU A 251 6.79 -7.52 -26.26
C LEU A 251 6.92 -6.69 -27.55
N PRO A 252 6.18 -5.59 -27.69
CA PRO A 252 6.33 -4.69 -28.83
C PRO A 252 7.63 -3.87 -28.75
N ARG A 253 8.22 -3.55 -29.91
CA ARG A 253 9.42 -2.71 -30.02
C ARG A 253 9.05 -1.23 -30.10
N ILE A 254 8.47 -0.73 -29.03
CA ILE A 254 8.08 0.68 -28.85
C ILE A 254 9.10 1.39 -27.95
N ASP A 255 8.96 2.70 -27.82
CA ASP A 255 9.68 3.47 -26.81
C ASP A 255 9.37 2.90 -25.42
N LEU A 256 10.37 2.90 -24.55
CA LEU A 256 10.31 2.31 -23.24
C LEU A 256 10.88 3.24 -22.16
N ASN A 257 10.59 2.96 -20.91
CA ASN A 257 11.25 3.62 -19.80
C ASN A 257 12.44 2.80 -19.32
N LEU A 258 13.59 3.44 -19.19
CA LEU A 258 14.79 2.86 -18.59
C LEU A 258 15.07 3.57 -17.27
N ALA A 259 14.57 3.03 -16.16
CA ALA A 259 14.62 3.71 -14.88
C ALA A 259 16.05 4.05 -14.42
N GLU A 260 17.02 3.19 -14.72
CA GLU A 260 18.39 3.33 -14.24
C GLU A 260 19.41 3.08 -15.40
N PRO A 261 19.65 4.07 -16.29
CA PRO A 261 20.55 3.88 -17.43
C PRO A 261 21.97 3.44 -17.03
N LYS A 262 22.55 4.03 -15.99
CA LYS A 262 23.88 3.68 -15.47
C LYS A 262 23.98 2.24 -14.98
N PHE A 263 22.91 1.74 -14.38
CA PHE A 263 22.83 0.33 -13.98
C PHE A 263 22.88 -0.58 -15.21
N LEU A 264 22.14 -0.27 -16.26
CA LEU A 264 22.14 -1.08 -17.48
C LEU A 264 23.50 -1.08 -18.19
N GLU A 265 24.20 0.06 -18.20
CA GLU A 265 25.59 0.15 -18.69
C GLU A 265 26.55 -0.70 -17.85
N ARG A 266 26.39 -0.69 -16.52
CA ARG A 266 27.18 -1.56 -15.63
C ARG A 266 26.88 -3.02 -15.92
N LEU A 267 25.63 -3.40 -16.01
CA LEU A 267 25.22 -4.77 -16.35
C LEU A 267 25.85 -5.22 -17.68
N ASN A 268 25.82 -4.38 -18.69
CA ASN A 268 26.46 -4.69 -19.98
C ASN A 268 27.98 -4.93 -19.85
N ARG A 269 28.68 -4.17 -18.98
CA ARG A 269 30.10 -4.42 -18.69
C ARG A 269 30.30 -5.75 -17.97
N GLU A 270 29.51 -6.03 -16.94
CA GLU A 270 29.59 -7.27 -16.16
C GLU A 270 29.27 -8.50 -17.00
N LEU A 271 28.35 -8.43 -17.95
CA LEU A 271 28.08 -9.53 -18.90
C LEU A 271 29.33 -9.93 -19.72
N GLY A 272 30.26 -8.99 -19.96
CA GLY A 272 31.50 -9.28 -20.68
C GLY A 272 32.72 -9.56 -19.80
N ALA A 273 32.70 -9.10 -18.56
CA ALA A 273 33.86 -9.18 -17.67
C ALA A 273 33.76 -10.29 -16.62
N THR A 274 32.54 -10.67 -16.22
CA THR A 274 32.32 -11.67 -15.17
C THR A 274 32.32 -13.08 -15.79
N PRO A 275 33.07 -14.03 -15.21
CA PRO A 275 33.08 -15.42 -15.70
C PRO A 275 31.69 -16.05 -15.70
N VAL A 276 31.40 -16.89 -16.70
CA VAL A 276 30.10 -17.56 -16.86
C VAL A 276 29.73 -18.39 -15.61
N GLU A 277 30.69 -19.00 -14.95
CA GLU A 277 30.43 -19.79 -13.73
C GLU A 277 29.88 -18.94 -12.58
N VAL A 278 30.30 -17.68 -12.47
CA VAL A 278 29.76 -16.72 -11.49
C VAL A 278 28.31 -16.37 -11.85
N TRP A 279 28.01 -16.16 -13.13
CA TRP A 279 26.64 -15.95 -13.61
C TRP A 279 25.74 -17.17 -13.33
N LYS A 280 26.24 -18.40 -13.50
CA LYS A 280 25.47 -19.60 -13.14
C LYS A 280 25.10 -19.61 -11.67
N ALA A 281 26.08 -19.34 -10.79
CA ALA A 281 25.84 -19.30 -9.35
C ALA A 281 24.85 -18.18 -8.97
N TYR A 282 25.02 -17.00 -9.58
CA TYR A 282 24.13 -15.85 -9.40
C TYR A 282 22.68 -16.17 -9.78
N LEU A 283 22.46 -16.72 -10.99
CA LEU A 283 21.12 -17.04 -11.48
C LEU A 283 20.48 -18.17 -10.68
N ALA A 284 21.27 -19.17 -10.27
CA ALA A 284 20.80 -20.26 -9.41
C ALA A 284 20.40 -19.74 -8.02
N PHE A 285 21.21 -18.88 -7.42
CA PHE A 285 20.88 -18.24 -6.14
C PHE A 285 19.55 -17.50 -6.21
N HIS A 286 19.37 -16.60 -7.18
CA HIS A 286 18.14 -15.82 -7.32
C HIS A 286 16.90 -16.69 -7.59
N LEU A 287 17.05 -17.76 -8.37
CA LEU A 287 15.97 -18.72 -8.58
C LEU A 287 15.58 -19.41 -7.26
N LEU A 288 16.56 -19.98 -6.56
CA LEU A 288 16.34 -20.72 -5.32
C LEU A 288 15.75 -19.84 -4.22
N GLU A 289 16.28 -18.62 -4.05
CA GLU A 289 15.78 -17.64 -3.10
C GLU A 289 14.33 -17.23 -3.38
N SER A 290 14.01 -17.02 -4.66
CA SER A 290 12.65 -16.63 -5.06
C SER A 290 11.61 -17.73 -4.85
N PHE A 291 12.05 -19.00 -4.67
CA PHE A 291 11.21 -20.16 -4.39
C PHE A 291 11.50 -20.76 -3.00
N ALA A 292 11.88 -19.91 -2.05
CA ALA A 292 12.01 -20.26 -0.65
C ALA A 292 10.99 -19.46 0.18
N PHE A 293 10.65 -19.98 1.36
CA PHE A 293 9.96 -19.15 2.35
C PHE A 293 10.99 -18.20 2.97
N PRO A 294 10.67 -16.90 3.12
CA PRO A 294 11.58 -15.95 3.71
C PRO A 294 12.06 -16.40 5.09
N GLU A 295 13.37 -16.36 5.31
CA GLU A 295 13.97 -16.50 6.64
C GLU A 295 13.70 -15.19 7.41
N GLY A 296 13.28 -15.28 8.67
CA GLY A 296 13.02 -14.08 9.49
C GLY A 296 12.08 -14.35 10.65
N ALA A 297 11.32 -13.34 11.06
CA ALA A 297 10.42 -13.41 12.22
C ALA A 297 9.56 -14.68 12.21
N PRO A 298 9.33 -15.32 13.35
CA PRO A 298 8.60 -16.57 13.44
C PRO A 298 7.12 -16.34 13.11
N LYS A 299 6.78 -16.51 11.82
CA LYS A 299 5.40 -16.57 11.34
C LYS A 299 4.91 -18.01 11.37
N SER A 300 3.67 -18.20 11.76
CA SER A 300 3.01 -19.50 11.62
C SER A 300 2.96 -19.95 10.17
N ARG A 301 2.76 -21.24 9.94
CA ARG A 301 2.59 -21.77 8.59
C ARG A 301 1.40 -21.14 7.89
N SER A 302 0.29 -21.03 8.57
CA SER A 302 -0.94 -20.43 8.05
C SER A 302 -0.71 -18.97 7.60
N GLU A 303 0.03 -18.17 8.38
CA GLU A 303 0.37 -16.78 7.99
C GLU A 303 1.21 -16.72 6.71
N ARG A 304 2.22 -17.61 6.57
CA ARG A 304 3.02 -17.70 5.33
C ARG A 304 2.19 -18.12 4.13
N CYS A 305 1.23 -19.04 4.32
CA CYS A 305 0.34 -19.49 3.28
C CYS A 305 -0.69 -18.42 2.88
N LEU A 306 -1.18 -17.65 3.85
CA LEU A 306 -2.00 -16.47 3.57
C LEU A 306 -1.23 -15.44 2.74
N GLU A 307 -0.01 -15.09 3.12
CA GLU A 307 0.83 -14.15 2.36
C GLU A 307 1.09 -14.63 0.93
N SER A 308 1.34 -15.93 0.75
CA SER A 308 1.46 -16.53 -0.57
C SER A 308 0.17 -16.36 -1.40
N ALA A 309 -0.99 -16.59 -0.80
CA ALA A 309 -2.28 -16.40 -1.47
C ALA A 309 -2.57 -14.92 -1.78
N GLU A 310 -2.26 -14.00 -0.86
CA GLU A 310 -2.41 -12.56 -1.08
C GLU A 310 -1.56 -12.06 -2.26
N VAL A 311 -0.31 -12.52 -2.37
CA VAL A 311 0.61 -12.11 -3.45
C VAL A 311 0.24 -12.73 -4.80
N LEU A 312 -0.13 -14.01 -4.83
CA LEU A 312 -0.30 -14.77 -6.06
C LEU A 312 -1.75 -14.80 -6.56
N LEU A 313 -2.71 -14.77 -5.65
CA LEU A 313 -4.14 -14.90 -5.90
C LEU A 313 -4.94 -13.77 -5.20
N GLY A 314 -4.33 -12.56 -5.12
CA GLY A 314 -4.91 -11.45 -4.36
C GLY A 314 -6.28 -11.01 -4.87
N GLU A 315 -6.51 -10.95 -6.18
CA GLU A 315 -7.83 -10.61 -6.74
C GLU A 315 -8.87 -11.71 -6.50
N PRO A 316 -8.61 -13.00 -6.76
CA PRO A 316 -9.49 -14.11 -6.34
C PRO A 316 -9.85 -14.09 -4.85
N LEU A 317 -8.84 -13.91 -3.99
CA LEU A 317 -9.06 -13.82 -2.54
C LEU A 317 -9.88 -12.58 -2.17
N GLY A 318 -9.56 -11.44 -2.78
CA GLY A 318 -10.30 -10.20 -2.62
C GLY A 318 -11.75 -10.29 -3.06
N ARG A 319 -12.04 -11.05 -4.12
CA ARG A 319 -13.42 -11.32 -4.56
C ARG A 319 -14.20 -12.08 -3.50
N LYS A 320 -13.65 -13.18 -2.97
CA LYS A 320 -14.30 -13.96 -1.90
C LYS A 320 -14.48 -13.15 -0.63
N TYR A 321 -13.49 -12.30 -0.29
CA TYR A 321 -13.59 -11.37 0.82
C TYR A 321 -14.74 -10.38 0.63
N ALA A 322 -14.81 -9.73 -0.53
CA ALA A 322 -15.84 -8.74 -0.83
C ALA A 322 -17.26 -9.36 -0.84
N GLU A 323 -17.42 -10.54 -1.43
CA GLU A 323 -18.70 -11.28 -1.42
C GLU A 323 -19.21 -11.52 0.00
N ARG A 324 -18.33 -11.76 0.98
CA ARG A 324 -18.70 -12.06 2.36
C ARG A 324 -18.83 -10.84 3.27
N PHE A 325 -17.93 -9.84 3.12
CA PHE A 325 -17.77 -8.77 4.11
C PHE A 325 -18.08 -7.36 3.59
N PHE A 326 -18.34 -7.19 2.29
CA PHE A 326 -18.59 -5.87 1.71
C PHE A 326 -19.70 -5.93 0.66
N PRO A 327 -20.98 -5.92 1.08
CA PRO A 327 -22.12 -6.08 0.18
C PRO A 327 -22.27 -4.89 -0.79
N PRO A 328 -22.98 -5.05 -1.91
CA PRO A 328 -23.23 -3.97 -2.89
C PRO A 328 -23.83 -2.69 -2.27
N ALA A 329 -24.63 -2.80 -1.22
CA ALA A 329 -25.18 -1.66 -0.49
C ALA A 329 -24.10 -0.81 0.19
N ALA A 330 -23.05 -1.45 0.75
CA ALA A 330 -21.89 -0.75 1.31
C ALA A 330 -21.13 0.00 0.22
N LYS A 331 -20.87 -0.65 -0.92
CA LYS A 331 -20.24 -0.02 -2.09
C LYS A 331 -21.03 1.21 -2.57
N ALA A 332 -22.33 1.12 -2.68
CA ALA A 332 -23.21 2.22 -3.09
C ALA A 332 -23.16 3.37 -2.08
N LYS A 333 -23.23 3.08 -0.77
CA LYS A 333 -23.20 4.08 0.29
C LYS A 333 -21.88 4.86 0.33
N VAL A 334 -20.75 4.16 0.18
CA VAL A 334 -19.43 4.83 0.12
C VAL A 334 -19.29 5.66 -1.16
N ARG A 335 -19.75 5.18 -2.31
CA ARG A 335 -19.77 5.98 -3.55
C ARG A 335 -20.62 7.26 -3.41
N GLU A 336 -21.81 7.17 -2.80
CA GLU A 336 -22.64 8.34 -2.49
C GLU A 336 -21.88 9.35 -1.61
N MET A 337 -21.25 8.88 -0.54
CA MET A 337 -20.45 9.71 0.37
C MET A 337 -19.30 10.41 -0.36
N VAL A 338 -18.48 9.68 -1.15
CA VAL A 338 -17.37 10.27 -1.89
C VAL A 338 -17.85 11.30 -2.91
N SER A 339 -18.97 11.02 -3.60
CA SER A 339 -19.59 12.00 -4.53
C SER A 339 -20.01 13.28 -3.81
N SER A 340 -20.55 13.16 -2.60
CA SER A 340 -20.88 14.32 -1.77
C SER A 340 -19.64 15.12 -1.34
N LEU A 341 -18.54 14.43 -0.97
CA LEU A 341 -17.28 15.08 -0.63
C LEU A 341 -16.67 15.83 -1.82
N LEU A 342 -16.67 15.23 -3.00
CA LEU A 342 -16.21 15.87 -4.25
C LEU A 342 -17.05 17.11 -4.61
N ALA A 343 -18.37 17.05 -4.41
CA ALA A 343 -19.23 18.20 -4.64
C ALA A 343 -18.92 19.36 -3.68
N VAL A 344 -18.64 19.06 -2.40
CA VAL A 344 -18.23 20.09 -1.43
C VAL A 344 -16.85 20.63 -1.78
N LEU A 345 -15.88 19.78 -2.10
CA LEU A 345 -14.53 20.22 -2.52
C LEU A 345 -14.60 21.14 -3.73
N LYS A 346 -15.43 20.81 -4.73
CA LYS A 346 -15.67 21.68 -5.89
C LYS A 346 -16.20 23.05 -5.49
N ASP A 347 -17.19 23.10 -4.58
CA ASP A 347 -17.78 24.38 -4.13
C ASP A 347 -16.75 25.22 -3.35
N GLU A 348 -15.96 24.61 -2.45
CA GLU A 348 -14.90 25.28 -1.70
C GLU A 348 -13.85 25.87 -2.64
N VAL A 349 -13.32 25.07 -3.60
CA VAL A 349 -12.33 25.53 -4.58
C VAL A 349 -12.88 26.66 -5.45
N SER A 350 -14.15 26.60 -5.85
CA SER A 350 -14.81 27.66 -6.62
C SER A 350 -14.84 29.00 -5.88
N GLY A 351 -14.87 28.97 -4.53
CA GLY A 351 -14.93 30.14 -3.67
C GLY A 351 -13.57 30.70 -3.22
N LEU A 352 -12.44 30.05 -3.57
CA LEU A 352 -11.12 30.50 -3.10
C LEU A 352 -10.70 31.83 -3.73
N SER A 353 -10.57 32.86 -2.90
CA SER A 353 -10.19 34.19 -3.35
C SER A 353 -8.68 34.37 -3.59
N TRP A 354 -7.85 33.53 -2.96
CA TRP A 354 -6.40 33.59 -3.11
C TRP A 354 -5.88 32.90 -4.38
N MET A 355 -6.69 32.00 -4.97
CA MET A 355 -6.32 31.22 -6.14
C MET A 355 -6.70 31.95 -7.44
N ALA A 356 -5.75 32.16 -8.33
CA ALA A 356 -5.96 32.74 -9.63
C ALA A 356 -6.97 31.95 -10.48
N GLU A 357 -7.71 32.62 -11.36
CA GLU A 357 -8.75 31.98 -12.18
C GLU A 357 -8.21 30.80 -13.00
N ALA A 358 -7.04 30.95 -13.63
CA ALA A 358 -6.42 29.89 -14.43
C ALA A 358 -6.12 28.64 -13.59
N THR A 359 -5.54 28.81 -12.40
CA THR A 359 -5.24 27.74 -11.46
C THR A 359 -6.51 27.08 -10.94
N ARG A 360 -7.54 27.88 -10.60
CA ARG A 360 -8.85 27.40 -10.14
C ARG A 360 -9.53 26.54 -11.20
N GLN A 361 -9.49 26.92 -12.48
CA GLN A 361 -10.08 26.12 -13.57
C GLN A 361 -9.35 24.76 -13.72
N GLN A 362 -8.05 24.71 -13.55
CA GLN A 362 -7.29 23.45 -13.57
C GLN A 362 -7.64 22.56 -12.37
N ALA A 363 -7.74 23.16 -11.15
CA ALA A 363 -8.18 22.44 -9.96
C ALA A 363 -9.58 21.84 -10.14
N LEU A 364 -10.53 22.62 -10.66
CA LEU A 364 -11.89 22.14 -10.97
C LEU A 364 -11.91 21.05 -12.02
N ALA A 365 -11.05 21.13 -13.04
CA ALA A 365 -10.91 20.07 -14.06
C ALA A 365 -10.36 18.77 -13.42
N LYS A 366 -9.39 18.86 -12.52
CA LYS A 366 -8.87 17.69 -11.77
C LYS A 366 -9.97 17.08 -10.88
N ILE A 367 -10.71 17.88 -10.14
CA ILE A 367 -11.84 17.40 -9.32
C ILE A 367 -12.89 16.68 -10.18
N ALA A 368 -13.21 17.21 -11.37
CA ALA A 368 -14.17 16.60 -12.29
C ALA A 368 -13.70 15.28 -12.92
N SER A 369 -12.38 15.09 -13.04
CA SER A 369 -11.77 13.91 -13.65
C SER A 369 -11.40 12.81 -12.64
N TYR A 370 -11.70 12.98 -11.35
CA TYR A 370 -11.34 12.01 -10.32
C TYR A 370 -11.90 10.61 -10.63
N ASP A 371 -11.02 9.61 -10.60
CA ASP A 371 -11.40 8.20 -10.69
C ASP A 371 -11.52 7.61 -9.28
N VAL A 372 -12.74 7.24 -8.90
CA VAL A 372 -13.06 6.77 -7.54
C VAL A 372 -13.35 5.28 -7.55
N LYS A 373 -12.44 4.48 -7.02
CA LYS A 373 -12.56 3.02 -6.91
C LYS A 373 -12.96 2.62 -5.50
N VAL A 374 -14.13 1.98 -5.36
CA VAL A 374 -14.71 1.61 -4.07
C VAL A 374 -14.95 0.12 -3.98
N GLY A 375 -14.43 -0.50 -2.93
CA GLY A 375 -14.68 -1.86 -2.52
C GLY A 375 -13.98 -2.90 -3.39
N TYR A 376 -14.44 -3.06 -4.61
CA TYR A 376 -13.99 -4.07 -5.57
C TYR A 376 -14.28 -3.64 -7.01
N PRO A 377 -13.55 -4.20 -8.02
CA PRO A 377 -13.75 -3.86 -9.44
C PRO A 377 -15.15 -4.25 -9.92
N ASP A 378 -15.67 -3.53 -10.92
CA ASP A 378 -16.95 -3.85 -11.54
C ASP A 378 -16.81 -5.03 -12.52
N ALA A 379 -15.61 -5.29 -13.04
CA ALA A 379 -15.27 -6.46 -13.85
C ALA A 379 -14.07 -7.20 -13.23
N TRP A 380 -14.19 -8.52 -13.11
CA TRP A 380 -13.16 -9.38 -12.54
C TRP A 380 -12.27 -9.97 -13.62
N THR A 381 -10.98 -10.16 -13.30
CA THR A 381 -10.05 -10.87 -14.17
C THR A 381 -10.50 -12.33 -14.34
N ASP A 382 -10.41 -12.85 -15.57
CA ASP A 382 -10.65 -14.26 -15.85
C ASP A 382 -9.40 -15.09 -15.48
N PHE A 383 -9.53 -15.93 -14.46
CA PHE A 383 -8.51 -16.86 -13.97
C PHE A 383 -8.69 -18.29 -14.49
N SER A 384 -9.63 -18.56 -15.40
CA SER A 384 -9.92 -19.92 -15.91
C SER A 384 -8.70 -20.59 -16.57
N GLY A 385 -7.78 -19.79 -17.11
CA GLY A 385 -6.52 -20.27 -17.69
C GLY A 385 -5.43 -20.63 -16.65
N LEU A 386 -5.63 -20.31 -15.37
CA LEU A 386 -4.67 -20.62 -14.32
C LEU A 386 -4.90 -22.04 -13.78
N THR A 387 -3.86 -22.86 -13.80
CA THR A 387 -3.91 -24.22 -13.25
C THR A 387 -3.20 -24.28 -11.90
N ILE A 388 -3.96 -24.55 -10.85
CA ILE A 388 -3.49 -24.78 -9.49
C ILE A 388 -3.80 -26.23 -9.11
N ARG A 389 -2.85 -26.87 -8.41
CA ARG A 389 -2.93 -28.26 -7.98
C ARG A 389 -2.71 -28.37 -6.48
N ARG A 390 -3.53 -29.18 -5.84
CA ARG A 390 -3.53 -29.38 -4.39
C ARG A 390 -2.24 -29.98 -3.82
N ASP A 391 -1.47 -30.67 -4.65
CA ASP A 391 -0.26 -31.42 -4.26
C ASP A 391 1.05 -30.77 -4.73
N ALA A 392 1.05 -29.54 -5.26
CA ALA A 392 2.18 -29.02 -6.01
C ALA A 392 2.48 -27.53 -5.74
N PHE A 393 2.80 -27.20 -4.49
CA PHE A 393 2.94 -25.80 -4.05
C PHE A 393 3.88 -24.96 -4.95
N TRP A 394 5.14 -25.37 -5.14
CA TRP A 394 6.07 -24.57 -5.93
C TRP A 394 5.70 -24.49 -7.42
N SER A 395 5.04 -25.52 -7.94
CA SER A 395 4.50 -25.48 -9.31
C SER A 395 3.32 -24.47 -9.39
N ASN A 396 2.50 -24.39 -8.35
CA ASN A 396 1.43 -23.41 -8.25
C ASN A 396 1.98 -21.98 -8.20
N VAL A 397 3.04 -21.75 -7.40
CA VAL A 397 3.75 -20.45 -7.34
C VAL A 397 4.25 -20.07 -8.73
N ALA A 398 4.91 -21.00 -9.44
CA ALA A 398 5.41 -20.75 -10.79
C ALA A 398 4.28 -20.46 -11.79
N ALA A 399 3.17 -21.18 -11.72
CA ALA A 399 2.02 -20.99 -12.62
C ALA A 399 1.35 -19.64 -12.38
N ALA A 400 1.12 -19.25 -11.12
CA ALA A 400 0.50 -17.98 -10.76
C ALA A 400 1.39 -16.78 -11.15
N ARG A 401 2.71 -16.88 -10.94
CA ARG A 401 3.67 -15.86 -11.36
C ARG A 401 3.68 -15.68 -12.88
N ARG A 402 3.73 -16.78 -13.66
CA ARG A 402 3.62 -16.71 -15.12
C ARG A 402 2.34 -16.04 -15.56
N PHE A 403 1.21 -16.44 -14.98
CA PHE A 403 -0.08 -15.84 -15.29
C PHE A 403 -0.05 -14.31 -15.08
N GLY A 404 0.49 -13.85 -13.95
CA GLY A 404 0.64 -12.43 -13.64
C GLY A 404 1.59 -11.70 -14.61
N VAL A 405 2.75 -12.30 -14.93
CA VAL A 405 3.72 -11.75 -15.90
C VAL A 405 3.10 -11.64 -17.29
N ASP A 406 2.39 -12.66 -17.75
CA ASP A 406 1.75 -12.67 -19.06
C ASP A 406 0.59 -11.66 -19.12
N ALA A 407 -0.19 -11.52 -18.05
CA ALA A 407 -1.21 -10.50 -17.94
C ALA A 407 -0.63 -9.08 -17.96
N ASN A 408 0.50 -8.85 -17.30
CA ASN A 408 1.22 -7.57 -17.33
C ASN A 408 1.79 -7.26 -18.72
N ARG A 409 2.44 -8.23 -19.39
CA ARG A 409 3.00 -8.07 -20.73
C ARG A 409 1.96 -7.73 -21.80
N ARG A 410 0.78 -8.37 -21.74
CA ARG A 410 -0.33 -8.10 -22.68
C ARG A 410 -0.81 -6.64 -22.66
N ARG A 411 -0.58 -5.92 -21.56
CA ARG A 411 -0.98 -4.50 -21.46
C ARG A 411 0.02 -3.53 -22.13
N VAL A 412 1.26 -3.97 -22.36
CA VAL A 412 2.29 -3.13 -22.99
C VAL A 412 1.85 -2.70 -24.39
N GLY A 413 1.95 -1.40 -24.66
CA GLY A 413 1.48 -0.79 -25.91
C GLY A 413 -0.02 -0.48 -25.95
N GLN A 414 -0.74 -0.73 -24.85
CA GLN A 414 -2.16 -0.41 -24.71
C GLN A 414 -2.35 0.86 -23.88
N ARG A 415 -3.57 1.41 -23.91
CA ARG A 415 -3.96 2.48 -22.99
C ARG A 415 -4.16 1.90 -21.58
N VAL A 416 -3.79 2.67 -20.57
CA VAL A 416 -4.04 2.30 -19.18
C VAL A 416 -5.55 2.17 -18.98
N GLY A 417 -6.00 0.98 -18.62
CA GLY A 417 -7.40 0.76 -18.25
C GLY A 417 -7.71 1.40 -16.91
N ARG A 418 -8.74 2.25 -16.85
CA ARG A 418 -9.23 2.78 -15.57
C ARG A 418 -9.76 1.68 -14.64
N ASP A 419 -9.98 0.47 -15.17
CA ASP A 419 -10.47 -0.69 -14.39
C ASP A 419 -9.37 -1.36 -13.57
N LEU A 420 -8.09 -1.04 -13.81
CA LEU A 420 -6.97 -1.68 -13.11
C LEU A 420 -6.93 -1.28 -11.64
N TRP A 421 -6.92 -2.28 -10.78
CA TRP A 421 -6.69 -2.15 -9.35
C TRP A 421 -5.26 -2.55 -9.01
N GLN A 422 -4.51 -1.65 -8.37
CA GLN A 422 -3.14 -1.93 -7.92
C GLN A 422 -3.11 -2.71 -6.59
N LEU A 423 -4.16 -2.57 -5.77
CA LEU A 423 -4.36 -3.33 -4.54
C LEU A 423 -5.54 -4.28 -4.68
N PRO A 424 -5.45 -5.51 -4.14
CA PRO A 424 -6.58 -6.42 -4.13
C PRO A 424 -7.72 -5.89 -3.24
N PRO A 425 -8.98 -6.25 -3.52
CA PRO A 425 -10.13 -5.81 -2.73
C PRO A 425 -10.05 -6.15 -1.24
N SER A 426 -9.31 -7.18 -0.85
CA SER A 426 -9.07 -7.57 0.55
C SER A 426 -8.07 -6.68 1.28
N SER A 427 -7.36 -5.77 0.58
CA SER A 427 -6.35 -4.91 1.19
C SER A 427 -6.94 -4.02 2.29
N SER A 428 -6.26 -3.96 3.44
CA SER A 428 -6.56 -3.03 4.53
C SER A 428 -5.88 -1.66 4.37
N ALA A 429 -5.25 -1.39 3.23
CA ALA A 429 -4.68 -0.11 2.84
C ALA A 429 -5.51 0.51 1.71
N ALA A 430 -5.62 1.84 1.71
CA ALA A 430 -6.09 2.67 0.60
C ALA A 430 -4.93 3.50 0.06
N TYR A 431 -5.07 4.04 -1.14
CA TYR A 431 -4.08 4.95 -1.70
C TYR A 431 -4.72 5.97 -2.63
N ILE A 432 -4.01 7.08 -2.80
CA ILE A 432 -4.25 8.07 -3.84
C ILE A 432 -3.10 8.04 -4.85
N ASP A 433 -3.44 8.15 -6.12
CA ASP A 433 -2.50 8.39 -7.21
C ASP A 433 -2.77 9.79 -7.78
N VAL A 434 -1.92 10.74 -7.42
CA VAL A 434 -2.08 12.15 -7.80
C VAL A 434 -1.81 12.38 -9.29
N GLN A 435 -1.04 11.49 -9.93
CA GLN A 435 -0.79 11.55 -11.36
C GLN A 435 -1.99 11.02 -12.16
N LEU A 436 -2.51 9.86 -11.80
CA LEU A 436 -3.70 9.30 -12.44
C LEU A 436 -5.00 9.98 -11.97
N ASN A 437 -4.91 10.86 -10.99
CA ASN A 437 -6.05 11.52 -10.34
C ASN A 437 -7.06 10.48 -9.84
N GLN A 438 -6.59 9.50 -9.10
CA GLN A 438 -7.33 8.32 -8.71
C GLN A 438 -7.26 8.08 -7.19
N ILE A 439 -8.38 7.71 -6.57
CA ILE A 439 -8.43 7.20 -5.20
C ILE A 439 -8.96 5.77 -5.20
N VAL A 440 -8.30 4.89 -4.45
CA VAL A 440 -8.68 3.47 -4.34
C VAL A 440 -8.94 3.11 -2.88
N LEU A 441 -10.16 2.70 -2.61
CA LEU A 441 -10.70 2.35 -1.30
C LEU A 441 -11.14 0.88 -1.30
N PRO A 442 -10.24 -0.10 -1.04
CA PRO A 442 -10.57 -1.53 -1.07
C PRO A 442 -11.59 -1.92 0.01
N ALA A 443 -12.31 -3.02 -0.21
CA ALA A 443 -13.28 -3.55 0.74
C ALA A 443 -12.67 -3.88 2.11
N GLY A 444 -11.44 -4.38 2.14
CA GLY A 444 -10.72 -4.67 3.39
C GLY A 444 -10.32 -3.42 4.18
N PHE A 445 -10.16 -2.28 3.51
CA PHE A 445 -9.96 -0.98 4.15
C PHE A 445 -11.28 -0.41 4.69
N LEU A 446 -12.37 -0.60 3.96
CA LEU A 446 -13.71 -0.12 4.28
C LEU A 446 -14.43 -1.03 5.30
N GLN A 447 -13.75 -1.35 6.39
CA GLN A 447 -14.28 -2.09 7.54
C GLN A 447 -14.25 -1.21 8.80
N PRO A 448 -15.03 -1.52 9.84
CA PRO A 448 -14.94 -0.78 11.10
C PRO A 448 -13.49 -0.75 11.63
N PRO A 449 -12.97 0.38 12.14
CA PRO A 449 -13.67 1.63 12.43
C PRO A 449 -13.73 2.64 11.27
N ALA A 450 -13.24 2.31 10.07
CA ALA A 450 -13.23 3.24 8.95
C ALA A 450 -14.66 3.48 8.40
N PHE A 451 -15.38 2.40 8.12
CA PHE A 451 -16.74 2.43 7.61
C PHE A 451 -17.57 1.29 8.18
N ASP A 452 -18.82 1.57 8.51
CA ASP A 452 -19.82 0.57 8.89
C ASP A 452 -21.15 0.91 8.22
N LEU A 453 -21.70 -0.03 7.45
CA LEU A 453 -23.00 0.15 6.77
C LEU A 453 -24.14 0.40 7.76
N ALA A 454 -24.04 -0.15 8.97
CA ALA A 454 -25.04 0.00 10.03
C ALA A 454 -24.85 1.28 10.86
N ALA A 455 -23.69 1.95 10.75
CA ALA A 455 -23.41 3.18 11.49
C ALA A 455 -24.19 4.38 10.93
N THR A 456 -24.30 5.44 11.75
CA THR A 456 -24.89 6.70 11.31
C THR A 456 -24.03 7.37 10.23
N ASP A 457 -24.64 8.26 9.42
CA ASP A 457 -23.88 9.08 8.48
C ASP A 457 -22.83 9.92 9.23
N ALA A 458 -23.17 10.45 10.41
CA ALA A 458 -22.26 11.23 11.22
C ALA A 458 -20.98 10.44 11.60
N THR A 459 -21.14 9.16 11.99
CA THR A 459 -20.03 8.26 12.28
C THR A 459 -19.17 8.02 11.04
N ASN A 460 -19.79 7.67 9.91
CA ASN A 460 -19.06 7.35 8.69
C ASN A 460 -18.36 8.58 8.06
N TYR A 461 -19.03 9.75 8.03
CA TYR A 461 -18.39 10.99 7.58
C TYR A 461 -17.26 11.42 8.53
N GLY A 462 -17.41 11.22 9.84
CA GLY A 462 -16.38 11.52 10.83
C GLY A 462 -15.16 10.62 10.73
N ALA A 463 -15.34 9.32 10.48
CA ALA A 463 -14.24 8.37 10.34
C ALA A 463 -13.61 8.46 8.94
N ILE A 464 -14.13 7.66 8.00
CA ILE A 464 -13.55 7.56 6.66
C ILE A 464 -13.79 8.81 5.80
N GLY A 465 -14.91 9.53 6.02
CA GLY A 465 -15.24 10.71 5.22
C GLY A 465 -14.18 11.81 5.34
N ILE A 466 -13.68 12.09 6.53
CA ILE A 466 -12.55 13.02 6.74
C ILE A 466 -11.29 12.50 6.05
N GLY A 467 -10.97 11.20 6.20
CA GLY A 467 -9.80 10.61 5.56
C GLY A 467 -9.84 10.71 4.04
N VAL A 468 -10.98 10.39 3.43
CA VAL A 468 -11.16 10.51 1.98
C VAL A 468 -11.10 11.98 1.52
N ALA A 469 -11.75 12.89 2.24
CA ALA A 469 -11.71 14.32 1.90
C ALA A 469 -10.28 14.88 1.99
N HIS A 470 -9.49 14.45 2.99
CA HIS A 470 -8.06 14.73 3.09
C HIS A 470 -7.32 14.26 1.81
N ASP A 471 -7.44 12.98 1.48
CA ASP A 471 -6.77 12.40 0.31
C ASP A 471 -7.17 13.11 -1.00
N LEU A 472 -8.46 13.48 -1.16
CA LEU A 472 -8.94 14.20 -2.34
C LEU A 472 -8.27 15.57 -2.52
N THR A 473 -7.83 16.23 -1.45
CA THR A 473 -7.14 17.53 -1.56
C THR A 473 -5.72 17.41 -2.12
N HIS A 474 -5.07 16.24 -2.00
CA HIS A 474 -3.72 16.03 -2.54
C HIS A 474 -3.65 16.12 -4.06
N ALA A 475 -4.75 15.93 -4.79
CA ALA A 475 -4.76 16.16 -6.23
C ALA A 475 -4.60 17.63 -6.60
N ILE A 476 -4.91 18.54 -5.69
CA ILE A 476 -4.97 19.99 -5.96
C ILE A 476 -4.06 20.82 -5.06
N ASP A 477 -3.37 20.21 -4.10
CA ASP A 477 -2.33 20.85 -3.29
C ASP A 477 -0.95 20.82 -3.98
N LEU A 478 0.14 21.03 -3.23
CA LEU A 478 1.50 21.04 -3.76
C LEU A 478 1.93 19.70 -4.35
N LEU A 479 1.37 18.56 -3.88
CA LEU A 479 1.65 17.24 -4.45
C LEU A 479 1.02 17.10 -5.83
N GLY A 480 -0.22 17.51 -5.98
CA GLY A 480 -0.95 17.46 -7.24
C GLY A 480 -0.65 18.61 -8.20
N ALA A 481 0.03 19.67 -7.74
CA ALA A 481 0.38 20.85 -8.56
C ALA A 481 1.31 20.51 -9.75
N ASP A 482 2.08 19.43 -9.64
CA ASP A 482 3.05 19.01 -10.67
C ASP A 482 2.44 18.12 -11.76
N PHE A 483 1.15 17.74 -11.64
CA PHE A 483 0.44 16.92 -12.61
C PHE A 483 -0.88 17.58 -13.02
N ASP A 484 -1.08 17.81 -14.31
CA ASP A 484 -2.32 18.38 -14.82
C ASP A 484 -3.51 17.40 -14.77
N ALA A 485 -4.70 17.84 -15.21
CA ALA A 485 -5.91 17.01 -15.19
C ALA A 485 -5.85 15.77 -16.09
N THR A 486 -4.86 15.66 -16.97
CA THR A 486 -4.59 14.47 -17.79
C THR A 486 -3.51 13.57 -17.21
N GLY A 487 -2.88 14.01 -16.10
CA GLY A 487 -1.79 13.32 -15.42
C GLY A 487 -0.41 13.58 -16.01
N GLN A 488 -0.30 14.46 -16.99
CA GLN A 488 1.00 14.81 -17.53
C GLN A 488 1.80 15.64 -16.51
N PRO A 489 3.12 15.38 -16.39
CA PRO A 489 3.98 16.13 -15.48
C PRO A 489 4.14 17.57 -16.01
N ARG A 490 3.34 18.44 -15.46
CA ARG A 490 3.30 19.88 -15.78
C ARG A 490 2.81 20.64 -14.56
N ASN A 491 3.65 21.53 -14.03
CA ASN A 491 3.21 22.46 -13.01
C ASN A 491 2.11 23.39 -13.59
N TRP A 492 0.92 23.33 -13.00
CA TRP A 492 -0.22 24.14 -13.43
C TRP A 492 -0.54 25.29 -12.44
N TRP A 493 0.18 25.39 -11.34
CA TRP A 493 0.06 26.51 -10.40
C TRP A 493 0.87 27.72 -10.88
N THR A 494 0.33 28.93 -10.68
CA THR A 494 1.14 30.14 -10.83
C THR A 494 2.06 30.32 -9.63
N GLU A 495 3.16 31.06 -9.80
CA GLU A 495 4.05 31.36 -8.66
C GLU A 495 3.33 32.14 -7.56
N ALA A 496 2.46 33.09 -7.94
CA ALA A 496 1.65 33.85 -6.97
C ALA A 496 0.72 32.97 -6.14
N ASP A 497 0.12 31.94 -6.75
CA ASP A 497 -0.73 30.98 -6.02
C ASP A 497 0.10 30.12 -5.07
N ARG A 498 1.30 29.70 -5.50
CA ARG A 498 2.24 28.95 -4.67
C ARG A 498 2.68 29.76 -3.45
N GLU A 499 3.03 31.02 -3.63
CA GLU A 499 3.37 31.95 -2.56
C GLU A 499 2.18 32.18 -1.60
N ALA A 500 0.98 32.38 -2.14
CA ALA A 500 -0.24 32.56 -1.34
C ALA A 500 -0.53 31.32 -0.49
N PHE A 501 -0.44 30.12 -1.07
CA PHE A 501 -0.62 28.85 -0.35
C PHE A 501 0.41 28.66 0.76
N GLN A 502 1.69 28.97 0.48
CA GLN A 502 2.77 28.88 1.47
C GLN A 502 2.52 29.87 2.63
N LYS A 503 2.09 31.09 2.32
CA LYS A 503 1.75 32.10 3.33
C LYS A 503 0.59 31.65 4.23
N LEU A 504 -0.47 31.09 3.65
CA LEU A 504 -1.58 30.53 4.41
C LEU A 504 -1.12 29.30 5.25
N GLY A 505 -0.24 28.48 4.69
CA GLY A 505 0.36 27.34 5.38
C GLY A 505 1.23 27.71 6.57
N GLN A 506 1.78 28.93 6.62
CA GLN A 506 2.62 29.36 7.75
C GLN A 506 1.90 29.29 9.11
N CYS A 507 0.59 29.58 9.14
CA CYS A 507 -0.24 29.37 10.34
C CYS A 507 -0.21 27.92 10.83
N VAL A 508 -0.24 26.97 9.89
CA VAL A 508 -0.20 25.52 10.21
C VAL A 508 1.18 25.14 10.72
N VAL A 509 2.25 25.64 10.07
CA VAL A 509 3.63 25.44 10.55
C VAL A 509 3.77 25.86 12.00
N GLU A 510 3.37 27.09 12.33
CA GLU A 510 3.46 27.64 13.69
C GLU A 510 2.60 26.86 14.69
N GLN A 511 1.43 26.40 14.29
CA GLN A 511 0.56 25.59 15.13
C GLN A 511 1.24 24.28 15.50
N TYR A 512 1.83 23.56 14.54
CA TYR A 512 2.39 22.24 14.78
C TYR A 512 3.77 22.29 15.45
N GLU A 513 4.54 23.36 15.28
CA GLU A 513 5.76 23.60 16.08
C GLU A 513 5.47 23.78 17.57
N GLY A 514 4.24 24.19 17.92
CA GLY A 514 3.76 24.25 19.30
C GLY A 514 3.35 22.90 19.89
N TYR A 515 3.38 21.79 19.16
CA TYR A 515 2.96 20.47 19.62
C TYR A 515 4.13 19.57 19.99
N PHE A 516 4.22 19.24 21.28
CA PHE A 516 5.30 18.47 21.87
C PHE A 516 4.85 17.04 22.16
N VAL A 517 5.70 16.06 21.85
CA VAL A 517 5.52 14.65 22.24
C VAL A 517 6.15 14.38 23.60
N GLU A 518 7.21 15.11 23.93
CA GLU A 518 7.84 15.17 25.27
C GLU A 518 8.59 16.52 25.42
N PRO A 519 9.01 16.90 26.63
CA PRO A 519 9.75 18.16 26.82
C PRO A 519 10.96 18.28 25.88
N GLY A 520 10.97 19.33 25.05
CA GLY A 520 12.03 19.62 24.09
C GLY A 520 11.97 18.83 22.78
N VAL A 521 10.98 17.94 22.59
CA VAL A 521 10.77 17.18 21.34
C VAL A 521 9.40 17.54 20.76
N HIS A 522 9.40 18.28 19.67
CA HIS A 522 8.17 18.78 19.01
C HIS A 522 8.14 18.44 17.52
N HIS A 523 6.96 18.59 16.93
CA HIS A 523 6.80 18.42 15.48
C HIS A 523 7.54 19.52 14.72
N GLN A 524 8.11 19.16 13.60
CA GLN A 524 8.65 20.11 12.64
C GLN A 524 7.51 20.57 11.73
N GLY A 525 6.99 21.77 11.95
CA GLY A 525 5.78 22.25 11.28
C GLY A 525 5.87 22.21 9.75
N LYS A 526 7.06 22.52 9.18
CA LYS A 526 7.29 22.42 7.73
C LYS A 526 7.25 20.97 7.21
N GLN A 527 7.72 19.99 7.98
CA GLN A 527 7.73 18.59 7.59
C GLN A 527 6.32 18.02 7.51
N VAL A 528 5.43 18.43 8.44
CA VAL A 528 4.05 17.91 8.50
C VAL A 528 3.04 18.79 7.76
N LEU A 529 3.48 19.84 7.09
CA LEU A 529 2.60 20.88 6.53
C LEU A 529 1.55 20.34 5.58
N GLY A 530 1.95 19.57 4.57
CA GLY A 530 1.04 19.05 3.55
C GLY A 530 -0.07 18.18 4.15
N GLU A 531 0.32 17.24 5.00
CA GLU A 531 -0.59 16.31 5.66
C GLU A 531 -1.50 17.02 6.68
N ALA A 532 -0.98 18.02 7.39
CA ALA A 532 -1.76 18.80 8.33
C ALA A 532 -2.80 19.70 7.63
N ILE A 533 -2.47 20.26 6.46
CA ILE A 533 -3.43 20.99 5.62
C ILE A 533 -4.52 20.04 5.11
N GLY A 534 -4.15 18.83 4.69
CA GLY A 534 -5.09 17.78 4.29
C GLY A 534 -6.06 17.42 5.42
N ASP A 535 -5.57 17.24 6.66
CA ASP A 535 -6.43 16.95 7.83
C ASP A 535 -7.40 18.12 8.13
N LEU A 536 -6.94 19.37 8.06
CA LEU A 536 -7.78 20.57 8.23
C LEU A 536 -8.89 20.65 7.17
N ALA A 537 -8.52 20.47 5.91
CA ALA A 537 -9.46 20.47 4.79
C ALA A 537 -10.45 19.30 4.89
N GLY A 538 -9.94 18.12 5.23
CA GLY A 538 -10.75 16.91 5.41
C GLY A 538 -11.86 17.09 6.42
N VAL A 539 -11.54 17.63 7.60
CA VAL A 539 -12.53 17.91 8.66
C VAL A 539 -13.60 18.89 8.13
N ARG A 540 -13.18 19.99 7.47
CA ARG A 540 -14.12 20.99 6.96
C ARG A 540 -15.04 20.43 5.87
N ILE A 541 -14.46 19.79 4.85
CA ILE A 541 -15.20 19.27 3.69
C ILE A 541 -16.19 18.20 4.15
N ALA A 542 -15.73 17.25 4.98
CA ALA A 542 -16.58 16.17 5.46
C ALA A 542 -17.69 16.67 6.39
N TYR A 543 -17.42 17.70 7.22
CA TYR A 543 -18.47 18.31 8.04
C TYR A 543 -19.55 18.99 7.19
N VAL A 544 -19.18 19.75 6.17
CA VAL A 544 -20.14 20.39 5.25
C VAL A 544 -20.96 19.33 4.51
N ALA A 545 -20.32 18.27 4.05
CA ALA A 545 -21.01 17.15 3.40
C ALA A 545 -21.98 16.45 4.37
N LEU A 546 -21.59 16.21 5.61
CA LEU A 546 -22.50 15.70 6.66
C LEU A 546 -23.69 16.63 6.86
N GLN A 547 -23.48 17.94 6.98
CA GLN A 547 -24.59 18.89 7.15
C GLN A 547 -25.58 18.88 5.99
N ARG A 548 -25.11 18.61 4.76
CA ARG A 548 -25.99 18.40 3.59
C ARG A 548 -26.80 17.10 3.72
N ALA A 549 -26.17 16.01 4.18
CA ALA A 549 -26.84 14.72 4.41
C ALA A 549 -27.89 14.80 5.53
N LEU A 550 -27.58 15.47 6.65
CA LEU A 550 -28.49 15.63 7.79
C LEU A 550 -29.75 16.44 7.45
N ARG A 551 -29.65 17.39 6.52
CA ARG A 551 -30.85 18.11 6.03
C ARG A 551 -31.84 17.19 5.30
N GLN A 552 -31.36 16.12 4.68
CA GLN A 552 -32.19 15.17 3.94
C GLN A 552 -32.70 14.04 4.83
N ARG A 553 -31.90 13.61 5.79
CA ARG A 553 -32.16 12.48 6.68
C ARG A 553 -31.63 12.80 8.09
N PRO A 554 -32.44 13.41 8.98
CA PRO A 554 -32.01 13.69 10.34
C PRO A 554 -31.63 12.39 11.06
N HIS A 555 -30.49 12.42 11.77
CA HIS A 555 -30.01 11.27 12.53
C HIS A 555 -30.26 11.44 14.01
N PRO A 556 -30.56 10.35 14.76
CA PRO A 556 -30.80 10.42 16.20
C PRO A 556 -29.51 10.71 16.96
N THR A 557 -29.66 11.21 18.16
CA THR A 557 -28.62 11.20 19.18
C THR A 557 -28.25 9.75 19.48
N LEU A 558 -26.93 9.45 19.57
CA LEU A 558 -26.42 8.12 19.87
C LEU A 558 -25.55 8.20 21.11
N ASP A 559 -25.85 7.39 22.14
CA ASP A 559 -25.13 7.37 23.44
C ASP A 559 -25.03 8.76 24.11
N GLY A 560 -26.02 9.62 23.86
CA GLY A 560 -26.09 11.00 24.37
C GLY A 560 -25.31 12.01 23.53
N PHE A 561 -24.72 11.63 22.41
CA PHE A 561 -23.98 12.51 21.50
C PHE A 561 -24.83 12.94 20.31
N SER A 562 -24.85 14.23 20.01
CA SER A 562 -25.47 14.75 18.80
C SER A 562 -24.75 14.25 17.53
N PRO A 563 -25.36 14.34 16.33
CA PRO A 563 -24.69 13.99 15.09
C PRO A 563 -23.33 14.69 14.90
N GLU A 564 -23.23 15.97 15.26
CA GLU A 564 -21.98 16.74 15.19
C GLU A 564 -20.93 16.19 16.15
N GLN A 565 -21.32 15.85 17.37
CA GLN A 565 -20.42 15.22 18.35
C GLN A 565 -19.98 13.85 17.89
N GLN A 566 -20.89 13.03 17.32
CA GLN A 566 -20.57 11.73 16.73
C GLN A 566 -19.50 11.86 15.63
N PHE A 567 -19.62 12.87 14.77
CA PHE A 567 -18.67 13.14 13.70
C PHE A 567 -17.24 13.36 14.24
N PHE A 568 -17.07 14.26 15.20
CA PHE A 568 -15.74 14.56 15.76
C PHE A 568 -15.18 13.40 16.59
N LEU A 569 -16.03 12.70 17.34
CA LEU A 569 -15.63 11.50 18.09
C LEU A 569 -15.13 10.40 17.13
N SER A 570 -15.85 10.18 16.05
CA SER A 570 -15.46 9.15 15.07
C SER A 570 -14.10 9.44 14.43
N TRP A 571 -13.79 10.70 14.11
CA TRP A 571 -12.45 11.09 13.67
C TRP A 571 -11.39 10.78 14.71
N ALA A 572 -11.60 11.22 15.95
CA ALA A 572 -10.65 10.98 17.02
C ALA A 572 -10.42 9.47 17.27
N GLN A 573 -11.49 8.67 17.25
CA GLN A 573 -11.41 7.22 17.42
C GLN A 573 -10.77 6.52 16.23
N TYR A 574 -11.00 6.99 15.02
CA TYR A 574 -10.37 6.46 13.81
C TYR A 574 -8.87 6.75 13.76
N ARG A 575 -8.44 7.94 14.19
CA ARG A 575 -7.02 8.35 14.18
C ARG A 575 -6.26 7.97 15.44
N GLY A 576 -6.93 7.83 16.58
CA GLY A 576 -6.30 7.61 17.88
C GLY A 576 -5.48 6.32 17.94
N ALA A 577 -4.30 6.42 18.53
CA ALA A 577 -3.41 5.30 18.80
C ALA A 577 -2.75 5.43 20.17
N ALA A 578 -2.31 4.30 20.72
CA ALA A 578 -1.27 4.24 21.74
C ALA A 578 0.07 4.06 21.03
N GLU A 579 1.04 4.91 21.32
CA GLU A 579 2.37 4.93 20.70
C GLU A 579 3.44 4.97 21.78
N ARG A 580 4.51 4.16 21.65
CA ARG A 580 5.64 4.21 22.59
C ARG A 580 6.44 5.51 22.41
N PRO A 581 7.05 6.08 23.47
CA PRO A 581 7.80 7.33 23.38
C PRO A 581 8.93 7.28 22.35
N ASP A 582 9.63 6.15 22.21
CA ASP A 582 10.72 5.99 21.23
C ASP A 582 10.19 6.12 19.79
N LEU A 583 9.04 5.51 19.49
CA LEU A 583 8.39 5.67 18.20
C LEU A 583 7.97 7.12 17.96
N GLN A 584 7.39 7.80 18.95
CA GLN A 584 7.00 9.20 18.80
C GLN A 584 8.19 10.09 18.48
N ARG A 585 9.34 9.90 19.19
CA ARG A 585 10.60 10.61 18.89
C ARG A 585 11.13 10.35 17.48
N GLN A 586 10.93 9.14 16.97
CA GLN A 586 11.28 8.80 15.59
C GLN A 586 10.33 9.49 14.60
N LEU A 587 9.03 9.38 14.79
CA LEU A 587 8.01 9.91 13.87
C LEU A 587 8.14 11.42 13.67
N VAL A 588 8.36 12.20 14.73
CA VAL A 588 8.52 13.66 14.60
C VAL A 588 9.74 14.07 13.77
N LYS A 589 10.68 13.14 13.51
CA LYS A 589 11.88 13.39 12.69
C LYS A 589 11.77 12.85 11.27
N THR A 590 10.92 11.85 11.03
CA THR A 590 10.97 11.07 9.77
C THR A 590 9.63 10.99 9.04
N ASP A 591 8.49 11.23 9.71
CA ASP A 591 7.16 11.10 9.12
C ASP A 591 6.64 12.45 8.64
N SER A 592 6.06 12.51 7.45
CA SER A 592 5.36 13.68 6.95
C SER A 592 4.04 13.95 7.67
N HIS A 593 3.55 13.00 8.47
CA HIS A 593 2.36 13.15 9.29
C HIS A 593 2.72 13.54 10.74
N ALA A 594 1.87 14.29 11.38
CA ALA A 594 1.94 14.45 12.82
C ALA A 594 1.60 13.12 13.54
N THR A 595 2.05 12.96 14.79
CA THR A 595 1.67 11.82 15.62
C THR A 595 0.16 11.72 15.79
N SER A 596 -0.36 10.54 16.09
CA SER A 596 -1.80 10.23 16.11
C SER A 596 -2.61 11.22 16.96
N LYS A 597 -2.10 11.61 18.14
CA LYS A 597 -2.72 12.61 19.00
C LYS A 597 -2.91 13.95 18.29
N TYR A 598 -1.90 14.43 17.59
CA TYR A 598 -1.94 15.77 16.98
C TYR A 598 -2.60 15.78 15.60
N ARG A 599 -2.81 14.63 14.97
CA ARG A 599 -3.77 14.50 13.87
C ARG A 599 -5.22 14.64 14.33
N VAL A 600 -5.51 14.36 15.62
CA VAL A 600 -6.81 14.61 16.23
C VAL A 600 -6.92 16.08 16.65
N ILE A 601 -6.01 16.54 17.52
CA ILE A 601 -6.09 17.84 18.16
C ILE A 601 -5.91 18.99 17.16
N GLY A 602 -4.93 18.88 16.26
CA GLY A 602 -4.54 19.97 15.35
C GLY A 602 -5.70 20.54 14.53
N PRO A 603 -6.38 19.73 13.70
CA PRO A 603 -7.49 20.24 12.89
C PRO A 603 -8.70 20.64 13.73
N LEU A 604 -9.00 19.92 14.83
CA LEU A 604 -10.18 20.22 15.65
C LEU A 604 -10.05 21.51 16.45
N ALA A 605 -8.85 21.85 16.93
CA ALA A 605 -8.61 23.10 17.64
C ALA A 605 -8.84 24.34 16.74
N SER A 606 -8.71 24.20 15.42
CA SER A 606 -9.00 25.24 14.43
C SER A 606 -10.46 25.21 13.92
N SER A 607 -11.30 24.24 14.34
CA SER A 607 -12.70 24.10 13.89
C SER A 607 -13.67 24.82 14.81
N PRO A 608 -14.35 25.90 14.36
CA PRO A 608 -15.42 26.53 15.12
C PRO A 608 -16.64 25.61 15.32
N GLU A 609 -16.83 24.64 14.42
CA GLU A 609 -17.90 23.64 14.49
C GLU A 609 -17.67 22.69 15.67
N PHE A 610 -16.43 22.24 15.87
CA PHE A 610 -16.04 21.45 17.04
C PHE A 610 -16.31 22.21 18.35
N GLN A 611 -15.88 23.47 18.40
CA GLN A 611 -16.07 24.32 19.59
C GLN A 611 -17.56 24.46 19.95
N ARG A 612 -18.43 24.64 18.95
CA ARG A 612 -19.89 24.69 19.18
C ARG A 612 -20.44 23.34 19.61
N ALA A 613 -20.04 22.25 18.98
CA ALA A 613 -20.55 20.91 19.27
C ALA A 613 -20.28 20.47 20.72
N PHE A 614 -19.11 20.83 21.26
CA PHE A 614 -18.71 20.48 22.64
C PHE A 614 -18.85 21.65 23.63
N ALA A 615 -19.43 22.77 23.19
CA ALA A 615 -19.60 23.98 24.00
C ALA A 615 -18.28 24.44 24.68
N CYS A 616 -17.15 24.36 23.96
CA CYS A 616 -15.84 24.67 24.51
C CYS A 616 -15.69 26.17 24.78
N PRO A 617 -15.32 26.56 26.01
CA PRO A 617 -15.07 27.96 26.35
C PRO A 617 -13.89 28.55 25.54
N ALA A 618 -13.96 29.82 25.23
CA ALA A 618 -12.83 30.54 24.62
C ALA A 618 -11.60 30.45 25.55
N GLY A 619 -10.43 30.13 24.99
CA GLY A 619 -9.18 29.97 25.73
C GLY A 619 -8.94 28.59 26.31
N SER A 620 -9.86 27.63 26.12
CA SER A 620 -9.56 26.19 26.42
C SER A 620 -8.52 25.65 25.43
N ALA A 621 -7.83 24.59 25.81
CA ALA A 621 -6.75 24.01 25.01
C ALA A 621 -7.19 23.56 23.60
N MET A 622 -8.47 23.18 23.45
CA MET A 622 -9.06 22.80 22.17
C MET A 622 -9.72 23.98 21.41
N THR A 623 -9.44 25.24 21.78
CA THR A 623 -9.98 26.39 21.09
C THR A 623 -8.87 27.35 20.71
N ARG A 624 -8.82 27.74 19.44
CA ARG A 624 -7.93 28.80 18.94
C ARG A 624 -8.73 30.06 18.71
N PRO A 625 -8.19 31.24 19.11
CA PRO A 625 -8.79 32.53 18.74
C PRO A 625 -9.00 32.61 17.23
N GLU A 626 -10.05 33.29 16.78
CA GLU A 626 -10.39 33.38 15.36
C GLU A 626 -9.21 33.85 14.49
N ALA A 627 -8.45 34.84 14.93
CA ALA A 627 -7.27 35.34 14.23
C ALA A 627 -6.11 34.34 14.13
N GLN A 628 -6.13 33.26 14.91
CA GLN A 628 -5.10 32.22 14.93
C GLN A 628 -5.60 30.88 14.33
N ARG A 629 -6.86 30.82 13.89
CA ARG A 629 -7.38 29.62 13.22
C ARG A 629 -6.77 29.46 11.84
N CYS A 630 -6.15 28.32 11.59
CA CYS A 630 -5.56 28.02 10.30
C CYS A 630 -6.65 27.62 9.30
N ARG A 631 -6.67 28.31 8.17
CA ARG A 631 -7.60 28.04 7.07
C ARG A 631 -6.87 28.23 5.75
N VAL A 632 -6.81 27.17 4.97
CA VAL A 632 -6.14 27.15 3.66
C VAL A 632 -7.18 26.96 2.54
N TRP A 633 -8.11 26.04 2.76
CA TRP A 633 -9.22 25.71 1.85
C TRP A 633 -10.55 26.30 2.34
#